data_b165709299fd4d089792133e098aa1aa
#
_entry.id   b165709299fd4d089792133e098aa1aa
#
_cell.length_a   1.000
_cell.length_b   1.000
_cell.length_c   1.000
_cell.angle_alpha   90.00
_cell.angle_beta   90.00
_cell.angle_gamma   90.00
#
_symmetry.space_group_name_H-M   'P 1'
#
loop_
_entity.id
_entity.type
_entity.pdbx_description
1 polymer ?
#
loop_
_entity_poly.entity_id
_entity_poly.type
_entity_poly.pdbx_seq_one_letter_code
_entity_poly.pdbx_strand_id
1 'polypeptide(L)'
;MAAPSVERPRVIRRKIIVPDTPVGAAPRERLDGLLWQLVDAHRVVAVTATAGAGKSVAVAHASRRFNRPVAWLSVDATDAAPGRLVTYLEEALAQQLPPVRGIATGALAAGVPHAEAAGLLVEAAADAEVVFVLDDLERLHGSPAWEVIGSVVRYGPPSMRLILISRRALGASVLSPALGAELARVGDADLAFTVEEAGIALQGLGRSGAEAPAAVEATGGWVIGVLFDAWRSADHVAGTGGGADGLGGYLGAQILDQLDANDREFLISTAVLQEVSVESAVALGIDDAAGRLASLQSAAIPAQWSADPLMLRCHSRFREYLRGLLDHRGQAAVRELRAAHGRQLARRGFHEEAVEELLAAGAPTDAYASAKTAILGLVDRLDFAVVDRWIEALSPVVPVGDVGFAEAQLMLAIARDDQRHGTRIADELAALGRRDQLVAASERAAALMAWCYLLDGRIDEVHAVLDAAPAGPSVNVVRYSLALVEPGSGPPRPEPTGGLLDGMLYGIDYFRGRLRELTDDLPSPWTRMAMDTGRIGARRAAGHTAEALQGYKATGRGGFFGGVVKSVIGPDLLLDAGRVEEARTALADGGKFIQANGSPILTGLHHIVAAKLALRADHDTARASAILEQIDRDAASGYSLVCELAQTWRGLAALIEDDQDAALSSLRAAVASMQAGHRILELPTAAVYLAEGEWRAGDQDAADRAADIALDAARQQGSNHVLLQALADFPAVVARRIDAEAHADSAWHRIGRALAAQGVPVPTQIPTAIELVEFGGTAIILDGEEVRPILVKCYELLGFLAARNGAPASRDELLNALFDARDDESARSYLRKTIIGVRRLLPPDVLSVSADGRVALSPDVVLASESVRLEQELAAAARLQGRELVTATEDALAPLARGEYFPGIRSAWVDDRRQHLAELATTARAAAADAAYAAEQYPNAQNLAEAVLAADPLREATWRTLMRIRSAVGDYDGVITTFAQCEKALRAAGIAPAPSTRTLLNQLRR
;
A
#
# COMPACT_ATOMS: atom_id res chain seq x y z
N MET A 1 -15.47 -6.80 15.85
CA MET A 1 -15.94 -5.48 16.37
C MET A 1 -16.02 -4.55 15.17
N ALA A 2 -17.15 -3.84 14.99
CA ALA A 2 -17.26 -2.88 13.91
C ALA A 2 -16.22 -1.76 14.12
N ALA A 3 -15.50 -1.41 13.05
CA ALA A 3 -14.59 -0.27 13.05
C ALA A 3 -15.34 0.97 13.57
N PRO A 4 -14.68 1.88 14.31
CA PRO A 4 -15.31 3.12 14.70
C PRO A 4 -15.81 3.83 13.46
N SER A 5 -17.09 4.19 13.44
CA SER A 5 -17.68 4.93 12.35
C SER A 5 -17.04 6.30 12.29
N VAL A 6 -16.05 6.47 11.43
CA VAL A 6 -15.58 7.81 11.05
C VAL A 6 -16.82 8.58 10.58
N GLU A 7 -17.14 9.68 11.25
CA GLU A 7 -18.25 10.52 10.88
C GLU A 7 -17.99 11.00 9.44
N ARG A 8 -18.81 10.54 8.51
CA ARG A 8 -18.57 10.78 7.07
C ARG A 8 -18.67 12.28 6.80
N PRO A 9 -17.73 12.87 6.05
CA PRO A 9 -17.82 14.27 5.68
C PRO A 9 -19.12 14.49 4.88
N ARG A 10 -19.86 15.52 5.23
CA ARG A 10 -21.07 15.90 4.50
C ARG A 10 -20.66 16.47 3.15
N VAL A 11 -21.14 15.84 2.08
CA VAL A 11 -20.91 16.32 0.72
C VAL A 11 -22.03 17.24 0.26
N ILE A 12 -21.68 18.27 -0.49
CA ILE A 12 -22.66 19.15 -1.14
C ILE A 12 -23.30 18.38 -2.27
N ARG A 13 -24.52 17.92 -2.09
CA ARG A 13 -25.24 17.05 -3.04
C ARG A 13 -25.25 17.59 -4.47
N ARG A 14 -25.38 18.89 -4.65
CA ARG A 14 -25.43 19.52 -5.98
C ARG A 14 -24.12 19.42 -6.77
N LYS A 15 -23.00 19.21 -6.10
CA LYS A 15 -21.73 18.97 -6.80
C LYS A 15 -21.69 17.59 -7.47
N ILE A 16 -22.45 16.65 -6.96
CA ILE A 16 -22.42 15.23 -7.37
C ILE A 16 -23.69 14.77 -8.11
N ILE A 17 -24.47 15.70 -8.61
CA ILE A 17 -25.64 15.40 -9.46
C ILE A 17 -25.52 16.13 -10.79
N VAL A 18 -26.12 15.55 -11.83
CA VAL A 18 -26.19 16.20 -13.14
C VAL A 18 -26.89 17.56 -13.00
N PRO A 19 -26.29 18.67 -13.47
CA PRO A 19 -26.90 19.97 -13.40
C PRO A 19 -28.24 20.04 -14.19
N ASP A 20 -29.17 20.78 -13.65
CA ASP A 20 -30.41 21.07 -14.37
C ASP A 20 -30.10 21.89 -15.62
N THR A 21 -30.72 21.54 -16.73
CA THR A 21 -30.66 22.36 -17.95
C THR A 21 -31.53 23.60 -17.78
N PRO A 22 -31.10 24.78 -18.23
CA PRO A 22 -31.88 25.98 -18.12
C PRO A 22 -33.26 25.84 -18.79
N VAL A 23 -34.30 26.39 -18.16
CA VAL A 23 -35.63 26.44 -18.75
C VAL A 23 -35.56 27.27 -20.02
N GLY A 24 -36.04 26.70 -21.15
CA GLY A 24 -35.93 27.36 -22.47
C GLY A 24 -34.58 27.16 -23.17
N ALA A 25 -33.69 26.30 -22.68
CA ALA A 25 -32.50 25.94 -23.43
C ALA A 25 -32.88 25.34 -24.80
N ALA A 26 -32.28 25.86 -25.87
CA ALA A 26 -32.54 25.37 -27.21
C ALA A 26 -32.09 23.91 -27.34
N PRO A 27 -32.94 23.02 -27.86
CA PRO A 27 -32.55 21.64 -28.14
C PRO A 27 -31.46 21.64 -29.23
N ARG A 28 -30.41 20.82 -28.99
CA ARG A 28 -29.23 20.77 -29.86
C ARG A 28 -28.98 19.32 -30.31
N GLU A 29 -29.93 18.81 -31.10
CA GLU A 29 -29.91 17.39 -31.51
C GLU A 29 -28.60 16.98 -32.19
N ARG A 30 -27.99 17.87 -32.98
CA ARG A 30 -26.67 17.67 -33.59
C ARG A 30 -25.60 17.40 -32.53
N LEU A 31 -25.56 18.25 -31.52
CA LEU A 31 -24.55 18.17 -30.47
C LEU A 31 -24.82 17.00 -29.52
N ASP A 32 -26.07 16.74 -29.19
CA ASP A 32 -26.48 15.55 -28.41
C ASP A 32 -26.08 14.26 -29.10
N GLY A 33 -26.33 14.19 -30.43
CA GLY A 33 -25.93 13.04 -31.26
C GLY A 33 -24.41 12.88 -31.34
N LEU A 34 -23.66 13.99 -31.49
CA LEU A 34 -22.21 13.97 -31.49
C LEU A 34 -21.66 13.45 -30.16
N LEU A 35 -22.11 14.01 -29.04
CA LEU A 35 -21.62 13.62 -27.71
C LEU A 35 -21.97 12.14 -27.40
N TRP A 36 -23.17 11.70 -27.79
CA TRP A 36 -23.57 10.31 -27.65
C TRP A 36 -22.63 9.37 -28.42
N GLN A 37 -22.34 9.68 -29.70
CA GLN A 37 -21.45 8.88 -30.55
C GLN A 37 -20.02 8.84 -29.97
N LEU A 38 -19.51 9.99 -29.52
CA LEU A 38 -18.17 10.07 -28.95
C LEU A 38 -18.04 9.28 -27.64
N VAL A 39 -19.05 9.35 -26.77
CA VAL A 39 -19.06 8.59 -25.49
C VAL A 39 -19.19 7.09 -25.74
N ASP A 40 -19.94 6.68 -26.76
CA ASP A 40 -20.04 5.27 -27.11
C ASP A 40 -18.74 4.70 -27.71
N ALA A 41 -18.07 5.48 -28.59
CA ALA A 41 -16.89 5.06 -29.32
C ALA A 41 -15.58 5.22 -28.54
N HIS A 42 -15.48 6.17 -27.59
CA HIS A 42 -14.23 6.51 -26.92
C HIS A 42 -14.36 6.38 -25.40
N ARG A 43 -13.27 5.97 -24.75
CA ARG A 43 -13.22 5.87 -23.29
C ARG A 43 -13.17 7.23 -22.62
N VAL A 44 -12.49 8.20 -23.23
CA VAL A 44 -12.30 9.56 -22.69
C VAL A 44 -12.77 10.59 -23.72
N VAL A 45 -13.66 11.47 -23.32
CA VAL A 45 -14.11 12.61 -24.12
C VAL A 45 -13.72 13.90 -23.38
N ALA A 46 -12.80 14.67 -23.96
CA ALA A 46 -12.36 15.97 -23.42
C ALA A 46 -13.16 17.10 -24.07
N VAL A 47 -14.00 17.78 -23.29
CA VAL A 47 -14.79 18.93 -23.74
C VAL A 47 -14.08 20.20 -23.28
N THR A 48 -13.32 20.80 -24.18
CA THR A 48 -12.48 21.96 -23.87
C THR A 48 -12.86 23.16 -24.75
N ALA A 49 -13.43 24.16 -24.13
CA ALA A 49 -13.87 25.38 -24.85
C ALA A 49 -13.89 26.57 -23.91
N THR A 50 -14.00 27.76 -24.47
CA THR A 50 -14.05 29.06 -23.77
C THR A 50 -15.22 29.11 -22.76
N ALA A 51 -15.14 30.04 -21.81
CA ALA A 51 -16.24 30.31 -20.89
C ALA A 51 -17.48 30.77 -21.66
N GLY A 52 -18.64 30.24 -21.33
CA GLY A 52 -19.90 30.61 -22.02
C GLY A 52 -20.18 29.83 -23.30
N ALA A 53 -19.33 28.89 -23.71
CA ALA A 53 -19.61 28.03 -24.88
C ALA A 53 -20.72 26.96 -24.61
N GLY A 54 -21.26 26.89 -23.39
CA GLY A 54 -22.34 25.98 -23.07
C GLY A 54 -21.92 24.52 -22.76
N LYS A 55 -20.64 24.26 -22.43
CA LYS A 55 -20.07 22.91 -22.18
C LYS A 55 -20.91 22.05 -21.23
N SER A 56 -21.04 22.51 -19.99
CA SER A 56 -21.75 21.74 -18.93
C SER A 56 -23.22 21.53 -19.29
N VAL A 57 -23.88 22.54 -19.87
CA VAL A 57 -25.28 22.44 -20.32
C VAL A 57 -25.42 21.43 -21.45
N ALA A 58 -24.51 21.44 -22.41
CA ALA A 58 -24.53 20.50 -23.55
C ALA A 58 -24.36 19.06 -23.06
N VAL A 59 -23.37 18.79 -22.20
CA VAL A 59 -23.13 17.46 -21.65
C VAL A 59 -24.28 17.01 -20.74
N ALA A 60 -24.83 17.91 -19.90
CA ALA A 60 -25.97 17.60 -19.05
C ALA A 60 -27.24 17.28 -19.88
N HIS A 61 -27.45 17.97 -20.99
CA HIS A 61 -28.57 17.68 -21.91
C HIS A 61 -28.36 16.35 -22.63
N ALA A 62 -27.19 16.11 -23.21
CA ALA A 62 -26.85 14.88 -23.90
C ALA A 62 -26.86 13.66 -22.97
N SER A 63 -26.54 13.84 -21.69
CA SER A 63 -26.53 12.75 -20.70
C SER A 63 -27.87 12.03 -20.54
N ARG A 64 -28.97 12.70 -20.84
CA ARG A 64 -30.34 12.10 -20.84
C ARG A 64 -30.54 11.04 -21.92
N ARG A 65 -29.70 11.04 -22.96
CA ARG A 65 -29.69 10.08 -24.06
C ARG A 65 -28.69 8.96 -23.90
N PHE A 66 -27.83 9.02 -22.89
CA PHE A 66 -26.83 7.98 -22.66
C PHE A 66 -27.50 6.70 -22.15
N ASN A 67 -27.13 5.56 -22.73
CA ASN A 67 -27.66 4.23 -22.33
C ASN A 67 -27.00 3.67 -21.05
N ARG A 68 -26.25 4.50 -20.32
CA ARG A 68 -25.49 4.16 -19.13
C ARG A 68 -25.82 5.14 -18.01
N PRO A 69 -25.78 4.69 -16.72
CA PRO A 69 -25.89 5.59 -15.60
C PRO A 69 -24.80 6.68 -15.66
N VAL A 70 -25.17 7.89 -15.28
CA VAL A 70 -24.26 9.04 -15.31
C VAL A 70 -23.94 9.48 -13.89
N ALA A 71 -22.68 9.35 -13.49
CA ALA A 71 -22.12 9.99 -12.31
C ALA A 71 -21.55 11.36 -12.70
N TRP A 72 -21.74 12.37 -11.86
CA TRP A 72 -21.31 13.74 -12.13
C TRP A 72 -20.59 14.33 -10.95
N LEU A 73 -19.49 15.03 -11.19
CA LEU A 73 -18.82 15.87 -10.21
C LEU A 73 -18.47 17.23 -10.82
N SER A 74 -19.05 18.31 -10.27
CA SER A 74 -18.60 19.68 -10.55
C SER A 74 -17.60 20.10 -9.47
N VAL A 75 -16.36 20.34 -9.86
CA VAL A 75 -15.29 20.72 -8.93
C VAL A 75 -15.25 22.22 -8.68
N ASP A 76 -14.78 22.61 -7.50
CA ASP A 76 -14.52 23.98 -7.15
C ASP A 76 -13.10 24.17 -6.57
N ALA A 77 -12.75 25.37 -6.15
CA ALA A 77 -11.41 25.68 -5.64
C ALA A 77 -11.07 24.91 -4.35
N THR A 78 -12.07 24.51 -3.56
CA THR A 78 -11.83 23.75 -2.32
C THR A 78 -11.43 22.29 -2.60
N ASP A 79 -11.77 21.77 -3.78
CA ASP A 79 -11.38 20.43 -4.23
C ASP A 79 -9.91 20.36 -4.69
N ALA A 80 -9.18 21.47 -4.64
CA ALA A 80 -7.73 21.49 -4.80
C ALA A 80 -6.99 20.70 -3.70
N ALA A 81 -7.65 20.41 -2.58
CA ALA A 81 -7.20 19.45 -1.58
C ALA A 81 -7.45 18.02 -2.07
N PRO A 82 -6.40 17.19 -2.29
CA PRO A 82 -6.54 15.90 -2.95
C PRO A 82 -7.45 14.91 -2.22
N GLY A 83 -7.37 14.83 -0.89
CA GLY A 83 -8.21 13.93 -0.10
C GLY A 83 -9.69 14.30 -0.16
N ARG A 84 -9.97 15.59 -0.20
CA ARG A 84 -11.31 16.10 -0.43
C ARG A 84 -11.83 15.72 -1.83
N LEU A 85 -11.02 15.95 -2.87
CA LEU A 85 -11.39 15.54 -4.23
C LEU A 85 -11.72 14.06 -4.30
N VAL A 86 -10.88 13.20 -3.73
CA VAL A 86 -11.08 11.75 -3.70
C VAL A 86 -12.41 11.38 -3.02
N THR A 87 -12.75 12.06 -1.92
CA THR A 87 -14.04 11.86 -1.22
C THR A 87 -15.23 12.21 -2.11
N TYR A 88 -15.15 13.32 -2.86
CA TYR A 88 -16.21 13.71 -3.80
C TYR A 88 -16.30 12.81 -5.02
N LEU A 89 -15.17 12.32 -5.56
CA LEU A 89 -15.15 11.31 -6.63
C LEU A 89 -15.85 10.03 -6.21
N GLU A 90 -15.55 9.55 -4.99
CA GLU A 90 -16.20 8.37 -4.43
C GLU A 90 -17.71 8.56 -4.26
N GLU A 91 -18.14 9.65 -3.64
CA GLU A 91 -19.56 9.90 -3.40
C GLU A 91 -20.32 10.14 -4.71
N ALA A 92 -19.70 10.77 -5.72
CA ALA A 92 -20.29 10.94 -7.05
C ALA A 92 -20.52 9.59 -7.75
N LEU A 93 -19.53 8.72 -7.75
CA LEU A 93 -19.65 7.37 -8.31
C LEU A 93 -20.63 6.51 -7.51
N ALA A 94 -20.59 6.59 -6.18
CA ALA A 94 -21.47 5.81 -5.30
C ALA A 94 -22.95 6.17 -5.42
N GLN A 95 -23.32 7.30 -6.04
CA GLN A 95 -24.70 7.61 -6.41
C GLN A 95 -25.27 6.60 -7.42
N GLN A 96 -24.43 6.16 -8.35
CA GLN A 96 -24.81 5.21 -9.41
C GLN A 96 -24.36 3.79 -9.09
N LEU A 97 -23.25 3.64 -8.37
CA LEU A 97 -22.61 2.37 -8.03
C LEU A 97 -22.40 2.27 -6.51
N PRO A 98 -23.42 1.96 -5.72
CA PRO A 98 -23.32 1.90 -4.26
C PRO A 98 -22.17 1.03 -3.71
N PRO A 99 -21.74 -0.07 -4.37
CA PRO A 99 -20.64 -0.91 -3.87
C PRO A 99 -19.28 -0.22 -3.80
N VAL A 100 -19.03 0.86 -4.56
CA VAL A 100 -17.73 1.56 -4.53
C VAL A 100 -17.55 2.46 -3.30
N ARG A 101 -18.62 2.66 -2.54
CA ARG A 101 -18.63 3.52 -1.35
C ARG A 101 -17.74 2.99 -0.25
N GLY A 102 -16.85 3.84 0.26
CA GLY A 102 -15.91 3.50 1.32
C GLY A 102 -14.58 2.93 0.83
N ILE A 103 -14.41 2.71 -0.47
CA ILE A 103 -13.17 2.15 -1.04
C ILE A 103 -12.03 3.17 -0.96
N ALA A 104 -12.22 4.33 -1.57
CA ALA A 104 -11.17 5.34 -1.62
C ALA A 104 -10.98 6.03 -0.26
N THR A 105 -12.05 6.34 0.45
CA THR A 105 -11.97 6.91 1.80
C THR A 105 -11.36 5.94 2.80
N GLY A 106 -11.66 4.65 2.72
CA GLY A 106 -11.00 3.59 3.49
C GLY A 106 -9.51 3.45 3.12
N ALA A 107 -9.18 3.57 1.83
CA ALA A 107 -7.80 3.58 1.36
C ALA A 107 -7.01 4.76 1.94
N LEU A 108 -7.57 5.97 1.94
CA LEU A 108 -6.94 7.15 2.54
C LEU A 108 -6.72 6.96 4.05
N ALA A 109 -7.74 6.51 4.78
CA ALA A 109 -7.62 6.21 6.21
C ALA A 109 -6.53 5.18 6.51
N ALA A 110 -6.24 4.31 5.55
CA ALA A 110 -5.16 3.33 5.60
C ALA A 110 -3.80 3.89 5.13
N GLY A 111 -3.69 5.17 4.80
CA GLY A 111 -2.45 5.82 4.38
C GLY A 111 -2.07 5.61 2.92
N VAL A 112 -3.03 5.25 2.05
CA VAL A 112 -2.78 5.14 0.61
C VAL A 112 -2.69 6.54 -0.01
N PRO A 113 -1.70 6.82 -0.88
CA PRO A 113 -1.60 8.10 -1.57
C PRO A 113 -2.87 8.43 -2.37
N HIS A 114 -3.23 9.71 -2.43
CA HIS A 114 -4.47 10.19 -3.04
C HIS A 114 -4.68 9.70 -4.48
N ALA A 115 -3.64 9.76 -5.31
CA ALA A 115 -3.70 9.33 -6.70
C ALA A 115 -3.95 7.82 -6.83
N GLU A 116 -3.38 7.02 -5.94
CA GLU A 116 -3.58 5.58 -5.89
C GLU A 116 -4.96 5.22 -5.34
N ALA A 117 -5.42 5.90 -4.29
CA ALA A 117 -6.78 5.74 -3.76
C ALA A 117 -7.85 6.02 -4.84
N ALA A 118 -7.63 7.04 -5.68
CA ALA A 118 -8.50 7.31 -6.83
C ALA A 118 -8.40 6.21 -7.91
N GLY A 119 -7.23 5.64 -8.12
CA GLY A 119 -7.04 4.47 -9.00
C GLY A 119 -7.86 3.27 -8.53
N LEU A 120 -7.76 2.92 -7.25
CA LEU A 120 -8.54 1.86 -6.62
C LEU A 120 -10.05 2.07 -6.74
N LEU A 121 -10.48 3.32 -6.57
CA LEU A 121 -11.89 3.67 -6.71
C LEU A 121 -12.44 3.34 -8.09
N VAL A 122 -11.72 3.75 -9.16
CA VAL A 122 -12.19 3.50 -10.52
C VAL A 122 -12.01 2.05 -10.95
N GLU A 123 -11.00 1.37 -10.45
CA GLU A 123 -10.81 -0.08 -10.66
C GLU A 123 -11.96 -0.89 -10.06
N ALA A 124 -12.45 -0.51 -8.88
CA ALA A 124 -13.61 -1.15 -8.24
C ALA A 124 -14.92 -0.99 -9.03
N ALA A 125 -14.95 -0.08 -10.01
CA ALA A 125 -16.07 0.09 -10.93
C ALA A 125 -15.89 -0.71 -12.24
N ALA A 126 -14.91 -1.62 -12.34
CA ALA A 126 -14.57 -2.33 -13.58
C ALA A 126 -15.71 -3.17 -14.17
N ASP A 127 -16.56 -3.73 -13.32
CA ASP A 127 -17.71 -4.56 -13.75
C ASP A 127 -18.98 -3.76 -14.09
N ALA A 128 -18.92 -2.42 -13.98
CA ALA A 128 -20.07 -1.55 -14.18
C ALA A 128 -19.90 -0.64 -15.40
N GLU A 129 -20.92 -0.58 -16.24
CA GLU A 129 -20.99 0.42 -17.31
C GLU A 129 -21.50 1.75 -16.75
N VAL A 130 -20.65 2.77 -16.70
CA VAL A 130 -20.97 4.09 -16.17
C VAL A 130 -20.32 5.19 -17.00
N VAL A 131 -20.99 6.33 -17.14
CA VAL A 131 -20.39 7.58 -17.65
C VAL A 131 -20.06 8.45 -16.46
N PHE A 132 -18.79 8.79 -16.28
CA PHE A 132 -18.35 9.67 -15.21
C PHE A 132 -17.94 11.04 -15.77
N VAL A 133 -18.66 12.07 -15.39
CA VAL A 133 -18.44 13.44 -15.84
C VAL A 133 -17.74 14.23 -14.76
N LEU A 134 -16.60 14.83 -15.11
CA LEU A 134 -15.83 15.73 -14.25
C LEU A 134 -15.86 17.14 -14.87
N ASP A 135 -16.54 18.07 -14.20
CA ASP A 135 -16.81 19.41 -14.69
C ASP A 135 -16.01 20.47 -13.95
N ASP A 136 -15.72 21.59 -14.61
CA ASP A 136 -14.94 22.74 -14.11
C ASP A 136 -13.48 22.39 -13.71
N LEU A 137 -12.83 21.44 -14.39
CA LEU A 137 -11.49 20.92 -14.06
C LEU A 137 -10.39 22.00 -14.04
N GLU A 138 -10.56 23.13 -14.71
CA GLU A 138 -9.60 24.24 -14.62
C GLU A 138 -9.38 24.78 -13.20
N ARG A 139 -10.30 24.51 -12.28
CA ARG A 139 -10.23 24.90 -10.86
C ARG A 139 -9.12 24.17 -10.11
N LEU A 140 -8.74 23.00 -10.61
CA LEU A 140 -7.68 22.15 -10.00
C LEU A 140 -6.31 22.43 -10.61
N HIS A 141 -6.23 23.26 -11.65
CA HIS A 141 -4.98 23.46 -12.37
C HIS A 141 -3.86 23.99 -11.46
N GLY A 142 -2.71 23.32 -11.47
CA GLY A 142 -1.56 23.67 -10.63
C GLY A 142 -1.66 23.21 -9.18
N SER A 143 -2.73 22.49 -8.79
CA SER A 143 -2.86 21.89 -7.46
C SER A 143 -2.40 20.42 -7.46
N PRO A 144 -2.05 19.86 -6.28
CA PRO A 144 -1.75 18.44 -6.13
C PRO A 144 -2.92 17.52 -6.53
N ALA A 145 -4.16 18.00 -6.45
CA ALA A 145 -5.36 17.26 -6.87
C ALA A 145 -5.37 16.93 -8.37
N TRP A 146 -4.54 17.62 -9.17
CA TRP A 146 -4.41 17.35 -10.60
C TRP A 146 -3.87 15.94 -10.90
N GLU A 147 -3.01 15.40 -10.03
CA GLU A 147 -2.51 14.02 -10.14
C GLU A 147 -3.61 12.99 -9.90
N VAL A 148 -4.57 13.30 -9.04
CA VAL A 148 -5.74 12.46 -8.77
C VAL A 148 -6.57 12.28 -10.05
N ILE A 149 -6.83 13.37 -10.78
CA ILE A 149 -7.53 13.31 -12.08
C ILE A 149 -6.73 12.48 -13.10
N GLY A 150 -5.42 12.67 -13.15
CA GLY A 150 -4.53 11.86 -13.99
C GLY A 150 -4.63 10.34 -13.67
N SER A 151 -4.76 10.00 -12.42
CA SER A 151 -4.96 8.62 -11.96
C SER A 151 -6.29 8.04 -12.39
N VAL A 152 -7.40 8.80 -12.21
CA VAL A 152 -8.74 8.41 -12.69
C VAL A 152 -8.72 8.10 -14.20
N VAL A 153 -8.07 8.95 -14.99
CA VAL A 153 -7.97 8.74 -16.45
C VAL A 153 -7.10 7.53 -16.78
N ARG A 154 -6.01 7.33 -16.07
CA ARG A 154 -5.04 6.25 -16.34
C ARG A 154 -5.60 4.88 -16.00
N TYR A 155 -6.24 4.74 -14.86
CA TYR A 155 -6.71 3.47 -14.30
C TYR A 155 -8.20 3.21 -14.49
N GLY A 156 -8.94 4.17 -15.08
CA GLY A 156 -10.34 3.98 -15.44
C GLY A 156 -10.52 2.75 -16.34
N PRO A 157 -11.38 1.79 -15.97
CA PRO A 157 -11.59 0.57 -16.74
C PRO A 157 -12.24 0.84 -18.11
N PRO A 158 -12.13 -0.08 -19.08
CA PRO A 158 -12.78 0.06 -20.39
C PRO A 158 -14.30 0.19 -20.35
N SER A 159 -14.94 -0.31 -19.29
CA SER A 159 -16.40 -0.18 -19.06
C SER A 159 -16.82 1.23 -18.66
N MET A 160 -15.91 2.01 -18.06
CA MET A 160 -16.14 3.40 -17.66
C MET A 160 -15.87 4.36 -18.82
N ARG A 161 -16.81 5.28 -19.06
CA ARG A 161 -16.63 6.40 -19.97
C ARG A 161 -16.40 7.66 -19.18
N LEU A 162 -15.34 8.42 -19.52
CA LEU A 162 -14.97 9.64 -18.83
C LEU A 162 -15.28 10.84 -19.72
N ILE A 163 -15.99 11.84 -19.19
CA ILE A 163 -16.15 13.14 -19.83
C ILE A 163 -15.46 14.19 -18.96
N LEU A 164 -14.45 14.84 -19.52
CA LEU A 164 -13.63 15.82 -18.83
C LEU A 164 -13.95 17.22 -19.38
N ILE A 165 -14.56 18.05 -18.56
CA ILE A 165 -14.98 19.40 -18.97
C ILE A 165 -14.03 20.43 -18.35
N SER A 166 -13.47 21.31 -19.21
CA SER A 166 -12.54 22.36 -18.78
C SER A 166 -12.63 23.59 -19.70
N ARG A 167 -12.29 24.77 -19.15
CA ARG A 167 -12.08 25.99 -19.92
C ARG A 167 -10.68 26.09 -20.51
N ARG A 168 -9.75 25.27 -20.02
CA ARG A 168 -8.36 25.24 -20.45
C ARG A 168 -8.03 23.89 -21.03
N ALA A 169 -7.08 23.87 -21.95
CA ALA A 169 -6.57 22.62 -22.50
C ALA A 169 -6.03 21.75 -21.37
N LEU A 170 -6.44 20.49 -21.37
CA LEU A 170 -5.96 19.48 -20.42
C LEU A 170 -4.57 19.00 -20.86
N GLY A 171 -3.59 19.13 -19.98
CA GLY A 171 -2.19 18.81 -20.25
C GLY A 171 -1.92 17.29 -20.34
N ALA A 172 -0.71 16.93 -20.77
CA ALA A 172 -0.26 15.55 -20.93
C ALA A 172 -0.23 14.74 -19.62
N SER A 173 -0.21 15.40 -18.49
CA SER A 173 -0.33 14.73 -17.17
C SER A 173 -1.69 14.07 -16.94
N VAL A 174 -2.74 14.60 -17.55
CA VAL A 174 -4.10 14.02 -17.53
C VAL A 174 -4.40 13.29 -18.82
N LEU A 175 -4.17 13.93 -19.97
CA LEU A 175 -4.40 13.32 -21.28
C LEU A 175 -3.07 12.81 -21.86
N SER A 176 -2.62 11.66 -21.37
CA SER A 176 -1.41 11.01 -21.87
C SER A 176 -1.52 10.72 -23.37
N PRO A 177 -0.43 10.91 -24.15
CA PRO A 177 -0.39 10.47 -25.54
C PRO A 177 -0.69 8.97 -25.74
N ALA A 178 -0.51 8.17 -24.70
CA ALA A 178 -0.83 6.74 -24.70
C ALA A 178 -2.34 6.44 -24.86
N LEU A 179 -3.23 7.41 -24.59
CA LEU A 179 -4.68 7.23 -24.82
C LEU A 179 -5.02 7.07 -26.32
N GLY A 180 -4.22 7.63 -27.22
CA GLY A 180 -4.36 7.40 -28.67
C GLY A 180 -5.81 7.48 -29.15
N ALA A 181 -6.32 6.39 -29.71
CA ALA A 181 -7.69 6.27 -30.23
C ALA A 181 -8.78 6.25 -29.14
N GLU A 182 -8.44 6.13 -27.88
CA GLU A 182 -9.42 6.16 -26.76
C GLU A 182 -9.89 7.58 -26.41
N LEU A 183 -9.23 8.60 -26.93
CA LEU A 183 -9.49 10.00 -26.63
C LEU A 183 -10.19 10.71 -27.77
N ALA A 184 -11.37 11.28 -27.50
CA ALA A 184 -12.03 12.26 -28.34
C ALA A 184 -11.95 13.68 -27.77
N ARG A 185 -12.01 14.68 -28.63
CA ARG A 185 -12.02 16.09 -28.23
C ARG A 185 -13.22 16.81 -28.84
N VAL A 186 -13.83 17.66 -28.00
CA VAL A 186 -14.90 18.58 -28.40
C VAL A 186 -14.43 19.99 -28.06
N GLY A 187 -14.41 20.88 -29.04
CA GLY A 187 -13.92 22.25 -28.91
C GLY A 187 -14.98 23.34 -29.11
N ASP A 188 -14.51 24.61 -29.15
CA ASP A 188 -15.40 25.78 -29.37
C ASP A 188 -16.20 25.67 -30.67
N ALA A 189 -15.59 25.17 -31.75
CA ALA A 189 -16.26 25.03 -33.05
C ALA A 189 -17.43 24.02 -32.99
N ASP A 190 -17.27 22.91 -32.25
CA ASP A 190 -18.33 21.90 -32.11
C ASP A 190 -19.48 22.43 -31.26
N LEU A 191 -19.17 23.22 -30.24
CA LEU A 191 -20.11 23.83 -29.30
C LEU A 191 -20.76 25.10 -29.79
N ALA A 192 -20.29 25.71 -30.90
CA ALA A 192 -20.89 26.89 -31.45
C ALA A 192 -22.36 26.63 -31.91
N PHE A 193 -23.23 27.61 -31.71
CA PHE A 193 -24.60 27.54 -32.24
C PHE A 193 -24.54 27.59 -33.77
N THR A 194 -25.30 26.74 -34.40
CA THR A 194 -25.70 26.96 -35.81
C THR A 194 -26.76 28.06 -35.89
N VAL A 195 -27.01 28.58 -37.08
CA VAL A 195 -28.06 29.59 -37.29
C VAL A 195 -29.43 29.09 -36.85
N GLU A 196 -29.70 27.79 -37.06
CA GLU A 196 -30.96 27.16 -36.65
C GLU A 196 -31.06 27.07 -35.12
N GLU A 197 -29.99 26.58 -34.46
CA GLU A 197 -29.92 26.49 -32.99
C GLU A 197 -30.05 27.89 -32.35
N ALA A 198 -29.36 28.90 -32.92
CA ALA A 198 -29.46 30.28 -32.50
C ALA A 198 -30.90 30.83 -32.66
N GLY A 199 -31.56 30.53 -33.79
CA GLY A 199 -32.94 30.94 -34.03
C GLY A 199 -33.91 30.38 -32.99
N ILE A 200 -33.78 29.12 -32.62
CA ILE A 200 -34.58 28.48 -31.53
C ILE A 200 -34.27 29.14 -30.19
N ALA A 201 -33.01 29.38 -29.88
CA ALA A 201 -32.59 30.01 -28.63
C ALA A 201 -33.14 31.46 -28.51
N LEU A 202 -33.10 32.24 -29.57
CA LEU A 202 -33.64 33.62 -29.65
C LEU A 202 -35.16 33.63 -29.47
N GLN A 203 -35.87 32.68 -30.11
CA GLN A 203 -37.33 32.53 -29.94
C GLN A 203 -37.71 32.19 -28.52
N GLY A 204 -36.92 31.30 -27.85
CA GLY A 204 -37.10 30.96 -26.44
C GLY A 204 -36.96 32.16 -25.50
N LEU A 205 -36.27 33.22 -25.95
CA LEU A 205 -36.11 34.49 -25.23
C LEU A 205 -37.12 35.55 -25.72
N GLY A 206 -38.11 35.19 -26.52
CA GLY A 206 -39.13 36.09 -27.01
C GLY A 206 -38.67 37.02 -28.17
N ARG A 207 -37.54 36.67 -28.83
CA ARG A 207 -36.98 37.43 -29.96
C ARG A 207 -37.32 36.79 -31.30
N SER A 208 -37.11 37.57 -32.38
CA SER A 208 -37.28 37.04 -33.73
C SER A 208 -36.17 36.09 -34.14
N GLY A 209 -36.49 34.87 -34.55
CA GLY A 209 -35.50 33.93 -35.10
C GLY A 209 -34.80 34.45 -36.37
N ALA A 210 -35.36 35.48 -37.01
CA ALA A 210 -34.72 36.17 -38.18
C ALA A 210 -33.42 36.91 -37.81
N GLU A 211 -33.18 37.18 -36.54
CA GLU A 211 -31.94 37.81 -36.05
C GLU A 211 -30.77 36.82 -35.93
N ALA A 212 -31.03 35.51 -35.96
CA ALA A 212 -30.04 34.49 -35.76
C ALA A 212 -28.82 34.54 -36.71
N PRO A 213 -28.96 34.75 -38.02
CA PRO A 213 -27.81 34.84 -38.91
C PRO A 213 -26.82 35.95 -38.51
N ALA A 214 -27.34 37.14 -38.20
CA ALA A 214 -26.52 38.28 -37.79
C ALA A 214 -25.85 38.04 -36.41
N ALA A 215 -26.56 37.45 -35.47
CA ALA A 215 -26.02 37.13 -34.15
C ALA A 215 -24.91 36.06 -34.22
N VAL A 216 -25.08 35.05 -35.07
CA VAL A 216 -24.07 33.98 -35.28
C VAL A 216 -22.85 34.57 -35.99
N GLU A 217 -23.04 35.43 -37.02
CA GLU A 217 -21.96 36.09 -37.73
C GLU A 217 -21.13 37.01 -36.78
N ALA A 218 -21.81 37.81 -35.95
CA ALA A 218 -21.18 38.72 -35.01
C ALA A 218 -20.40 38.01 -33.87
N THR A 219 -20.83 36.85 -33.46
CA THR A 219 -20.30 36.13 -32.29
C THR A 219 -19.54 34.82 -32.63
N GLY A 220 -19.47 34.47 -33.93
CA GLY A 220 -18.95 33.14 -34.33
C GLY A 220 -19.78 31.98 -33.81
N GLY A 221 -21.05 32.21 -33.48
CA GLY A 221 -21.93 31.19 -32.85
C GLY A 221 -21.63 30.92 -31.36
N TRP A 222 -20.79 31.77 -30.73
CA TRP A 222 -20.52 31.61 -29.30
C TRP A 222 -21.81 31.74 -28.50
N VAL A 223 -22.17 30.67 -27.76
CA VAL A 223 -23.51 30.46 -27.17
C VAL A 223 -23.95 31.68 -26.35
N ILE A 224 -23.11 32.08 -25.40
CA ILE A 224 -23.48 33.20 -24.54
C ILE A 224 -23.45 34.55 -25.30
N GLY A 225 -22.59 34.69 -26.31
CA GLY A 225 -22.56 35.86 -27.20
C GLY A 225 -23.87 36.01 -27.96
N VAL A 226 -24.39 34.95 -28.55
CA VAL A 226 -25.69 34.96 -29.24
C VAL A 226 -26.83 35.29 -28.30
N LEU A 227 -26.85 34.69 -27.09
CA LEU A 227 -27.87 34.95 -26.08
C LEU A 227 -27.80 36.38 -25.55
N PHE A 228 -26.60 36.97 -25.43
CA PHE A 228 -26.43 38.37 -25.04
C PHE A 228 -26.76 39.35 -26.16
N ASP A 229 -26.43 39.00 -27.39
CA ASP A 229 -26.81 39.83 -28.53
C ASP A 229 -28.33 39.98 -28.63
N ALA A 230 -29.07 38.99 -28.19
CA ALA A 230 -30.51 39.05 -28.06
C ALA A 230 -31.03 40.11 -27.08
N TRP A 231 -30.21 40.52 -26.11
CA TRP A 231 -30.57 41.54 -25.12
C TRP A 231 -30.14 42.97 -25.52
N ARG A 232 -29.40 43.14 -26.62
CA ARG A 232 -29.10 44.49 -27.17
C ARG A 232 -30.37 45.05 -27.80
N SER A 233 -30.96 46.05 -27.15
CA SER A 233 -31.95 46.89 -27.76
C SER A 233 -31.41 47.53 -29.03
N ALA A 234 -32.21 47.64 -30.05
CA ALA A 234 -31.86 48.03 -31.43
C ALA A 234 -31.24 49.41 -31.62
N ASP A 235 -30.95 50.15 -30.57
CA ASP A 235 -30.40 51.52 -30.64
C ASP A 235 -29.11 51.58 -29.77
N HIS A 236 -27.97 51.28 -30.29
CA HIS A 236 -26.70 52.03 -30.10
C HIS A 236 -25.55 51.30 -30.81
N VAL A 237 -25.22 51.80 -31.94
CA VAL A 237 -24.03 51.45 -32.72
C VAL A 237 -22.82 52.23 -32.20
N ALA A 238 -21.71 51.54 -32.14
CA ALA A 238 -20.33 52.00 -32.23
C ALA A 238 -19.61 52.44 -30.97
N GLY A 239 -18.57 51.74 -30.68
CA GLY A 239 -17.40 52.26 -29.99
C GLY A 239 -16.56 51.27 -29.26
N THR A 240 -15.44 50.92 -29.88
CA THR A 240 -14.14 50.56 -29.34
C THR A 240 -13.88 49.11 -28.90
N GLY A 241 -12.88 48.55 -29.54
CA GLY A 241 -12.28 47.24 -29.29
C GLY A 241 -11.68 47.09 -27.90
N GLY A 242 -12.05 46.00 -27.30
CA GLY A 242 -11.40 45.45 -26.11
C GLY A 242 -11.51 43.95 -26.17
N GLY A 243 -10.41 43.24 -25.80
CA GLY A 243 -10.36 41.77 -25.83
C GLY A 243 -11.49 41.12 -25.05
N ALA A 244 -11.58 39.80 -25.09
CA ALA A 244 -12.67 38.98 -24.51
C ALA A 244 -13.07 39.32 -23.05
N ASP A 245 -12.16 39.92 -22.28
CA ASP A 245 -12.43 40.38 -20.89
C ASP A 245 -13.20 41.72 -20.86
N GLY A 246 -13.00 42.60 -21.82
CA GLY A 246 -13.72 43.89 -21.93
C GLY A 246 -15.19 43.70 -22.31
N LEU A 247 -15.49 42.70 -23.15
CA LEU A 247 -16.87 42.42 -23.59
C LEU A 247 -17.72 41.88 -22.44
N GLY A 248 -17.16 41.01 -21.59
CA GLY A 248 -17.87 40.45 -20.40
C GLY A 248 -18.22 41.52 -19.38
N GLY A 249 -17.31 42.49 -19.14
CA GLY A 249 -17.56 43.64 -18.26
C GLY A 249 -18.61 44.59 -18.79
N TYR A 250 -18.58 44.90 -20.09
CA TYR A 250 -19.57 45.78 -20.76
C TYR A 250 -20.99 45.17 -20.72
N LEU A 251 -21.10 43.86 -21.03
CA LEU A 251 -22.39 43.15 -21.01
C LEU A 251 -22.95 43.04 -19.58
N GLY A 252 -22.09 42.82 -18.60
CA GLY A 252 -22.47 42.78 -17.20
C GLY A 252 -23.03 44.13 -16.70
N ALA A 253 -22.40 45.25 -17.08
CA ALA A 253 -22.86 46.58 -16.74
C ALA A 253 -24.24 46.86 -17.35
N GLN A 254 -24.46 46.56 -18.61
CA GLN A 254 -25.76 46.74 -19.29
C GLN A 254 -26.89 45.93 -18.66
N ILE A 255 -26.64 44.66 -18.18
CA ILE A 255 -27.62 43.87 -17.49
C ILE A 255 -28.01 44.52 -16.17
N LEU A 256 -27.04 45.00 -15.41
CA LEU A 256 -27.29 45.66 -14.14
C LEU A 256 -28.02 46.98 -14.27
N ASP A 257 -27.80 47.72 -15.35
CA ASP A 257 -28.48 48.99 -15.60
C ASP A 257 -29.99 48.84 -15.92
N GLN A 258 -30.42 47.65 -16.32
CA GLN A 258 -31.82 47.34 -16.56
C GLN A 258 -32.56 46.89 -15.30
N LEU A 259 -31.85 46.57 -14.23
CA LEU A 259 -32.43 46.14 -12.94
C LEU A 259 -32.68 47.33 -12.01
N ASP A 260 -33.70 47.19 -11.15
CA ASP A 260 -33.87 48.19 -10.11
C ASP A 260 -32.68 48.19 -9.11
N ALA A 261 -32.56 49.28 -8.37
CA ALA A 261 -31.41 49.45 -7.45
C ALA A 261 -31.32 48.35 -6.39
N ASN A 262 -32.43 47.79 -5.93
CA ASN A 262 -32.44 46.76 -4.92
C ASN A 262 -32.09 45.35 -5.48
N ASP A 263 -32.56 45.04 -6.69
CA ASP A 263 -32.22 43.78 -7.37
C ASP A 263 -30.74 43.78 -7.78
N ARG A 264 -30.21 44.93 -8.21
CA ARG A 264 -28.77 45.12 -8.49
C ARG A 264 -27.96 44.93 -7.22
N GLU A 265 -28.36 45.56 -6.11
CA GLU A 265 -27.74 45.42 -4.81
C GLU A 265 -27.74 43.98 -4.32
N PHE A 266 -28.88 43.29 -4.48
CA PHE A 266 -29.03 41.87 -4.14
C PHE A 266 -28.03 40.99 -4.93
N LEU A 267 -27.92 41.14 -6.23
CA LEU A 267 -26.99 40.34 -7.05
C LEU A 267 -25.52 40.58 -6.68
N ILE A 268 -25.15 41.84 -6.42
CA ILE A 268 -23.76 42.18 -6.05
C ILE A 268 -23.44 41.57 -4.67
N SER A 269 -24.34 41.74 -3.69
CA SER A 269 -24.11 41.28 -2.33
C SER A 269 -24.12 39.75 -2.24
N THR A 270 -24.92 39.09 -3.07
CA THR A 270 -24.97 37.59 -3.12
C THR A 270 -23.91 37.00 -4.03
N ALA A 271 -23.06 37.79 -4.71
CA ALA A 271 -22.01 37.27 -5.58
C ALA A 271 -20.95 36.41 -4.87
N VAL A 272 -20.82 36.51 -3.56
CA VAL A 272 -19.99 35.59 -2.73
C VAL A 272 -20.49 34.15 -2.78
N LEU A 273 -21.79 33.96 -2.96
CA LEU A 273 -22.43 32.65 -3.02
C LEU A 273 -22.26 32.02 -4.41
N GLN A 274 -22.16 30.69 -4.47
CA GLN A 274 -22.24 29.95 -5.73
C GLN A 274 -23.70 29.80 -6.18
N GLU A 275 -24.59 29.59 -5.21
CA GLU A 275 -26.03 29.47 -5.40
C GLU A 275 -26.73 30.30 -4.34
N VAL A 276 -27.73 31.04 -4.78
CA VAL A 276 -28.49 31.96 -3.93
C VAL A 276 -29.87 31.38 -3.68
N SER A 277 -30.15 31.01 -2.47
CA SER A 277 -31.49 30.66 -1.97
C SER A 277 -32.00 31.78 -1.05
N VAL A 278 -33.30 31.75 -0.73
CA VAL A 278 -33.89 32.65 0.28
C VAL A 278 -33.10 32.52 1.58
N GLU A 279 -32.85 31.29 2.04
CA GLU A 279 -32.10 31.02 3.30
C GLU A 279 -30.70 31.60 3.26
N SER A 280 -29.93 31.37 2.12
CA SER A 280 -28.57 31.86 2.04
C SER A 280 -28.48 33.39 1.94
N ALA A 281 -29.44 34.05 1.26
CA ALA A 281 -29.49 35.49 1.19
C ALA A 281 -29.87 36.13 2.52
N VAL A 282 -30.84 35.57 3.23
CA VAL A 282 -31.20 36.02 4.60
C VAL A 282 -30.01 35.84 5.54
N ALA A 283 -29.22 34.75 5.42
CA ALA A 283 -28.03 34.56 6.22
C ALA A 283 -26.94 35.61 5.98
N LEU A 284 -26.91 36.23 4.81
CA LEU A 284 -26.06 37.39 4.51
C LEU A 284 -26.61 38.72 5.04
N GLY A 285 -27.74 38.70 5.75
CA GLY A 285 -28.41 39.90 6.29
C GLY A 285 -29.23 40.67 5.25
N ILE A 286 -29.64 40.01 4.17
CA ILE A 286 -30.43 40.64 3.13
C ILE A 286 -31.93 40.44 3.39
N ASP A 287 -32.63 41.52 3.65
CA ASP A 287 -34.07 41.54 3.82
C ASP A 287 -34.80 41.30 2.49
N ASP A 288 -36.03 40.78 2.54
CA ASP A 288 -36.89 40.53 1.35
C ASP A 288 -36.24 39.63 0.30
N ALA A 289 -35.39 38.70 0.71
CA ALA A 289 -34.70 37.78 -0.23
C ALA A 289 -35.65 36.98 -1.15
N ALA A 290 -36.82 36.60 -0.65
CA ALA A 290 -37.84 35.90 -1.43
C ALA A 290 -38.42 36.80 -2.51
N GLY A 291 -38.76 38.06 -2.18
CA GLY A 291 -39.25 39.04 -3.16
C GLY A 291 -38.23 39.38 -4.23
N ARG A 292 -36.93 39.49 -3.83
CA ARG A 292 -35.81 39.73 -4.77
C ARG A 292 -35.59 38.57 -5.73
N LEU A 293 -35.57 37.35 -5.25
CA LEU A 293 -35.44 36.18 -6.10
C LEU A 293 -36.62 36.04 -7.08
N ALA A 294 -37.86 36.32 -6.62
CA ALA A 294 -39.02 36.30 -7.51
C ALA A 294 -38.98 37.41 -8.58
N SER A 295 -38.54 38.63 -8.23
CA SER A 295 -38.33 39.74 -9.16
C SER A 295 -37.29 39.35 -10.22
N LEU A 296 -36.12 38.89 -9.79
CA LEU A 296 -35.00 38.49 -10.67
C LEU A 296 -35.33 37.29 -11.56
N GLN A 297 -36.27 36.41 -11.16
CA GLN A 297 -36.70 35.30 -12.02
C GLN A 297 -37.40 35.79 -13.28
N SER A 298 -38.09 36.91 -13.20
CA SER A 298 -38.72 37.54 -14.34
C SER A 298 -37.77 38.41 -15.18
N ALA A 299 -36.59 38.73 -14.64
CA ALA A 299 -35.56 39.51 -15.31
C ALA A 299 -34.69 38.62 -16.19
N ALA A 300 -34.30 39.15 -17.34
CA ALA A 300 -33.46 38.47 -18.32
C ALA A 300 -31.97 38.51 -17.89
N ILE A 301 -31.63 37.85 -16.78
CA ILE A 301 -30.24 37.74 -16.26
C ILE A 301 -29.59 36.41 -16.65
N PRO A 302 -28.28 36.36 -16.85
CA PRO A 302 -27.56 35.14 -17.19
C PRO A 302 -27.43 34.24 -15.98
N ALA A 303 -28.50 33.54 -15.68
CA ALA A 303 -28.61 32.68 -14.49
C ALA A 303 -29.44 31.41 -14.78
N GLN A 304 -29.19 30.39 -14.01
CA GLN A 304 -29.99 29.19 -13.93
C GLN A 304 -30.92 29.28 -12.71
N TRP A 305 -32.16 28.82 -12.88
CA TRP A 305 -33.15 28.82 -11.84
C TRP A 305 -33.62 27.41 -11.52
N SER A 306 -33.73 27.09 -10.24
CA SER A 306 -34.43 25.90 -9.74
C SER A 306 -35.75 26.35 -9.12
N ALA A 307 -36.82 25.60 -9.35
CA ALA A 307 -38.16 26.00 -8.90
C ALA A 307 -38.51 25.50 -7.50
N ASP A 308 -37.94 24.39 -7.05
CA ASP A 308 -38.23 23.80 -5.73
C ASP A 308 -36.98 23.20 -5.08
N PRO A 309 -36.35 23.88 -4.13
CA PRO A 309 -36.59 25.28 -3.69
C PRO A 309 -36.16 26.31 -4.74
N LEU A 310 -36.78 27.52 -4.69
CA LEU A 310 -36.39 28.63 -5.57
C LEU A 310 -34.94 29.02 -5.32
N MET A 311 -34.10 28.87 -6.33
CA MET A 311 -32.66 29.17 -6.26
C MET A 311 -32.14 29.77 -7.55
N LEU A 312 -31.19 30.68 -7.39
CA LEU A 312 -30.50 31.39 -8.45
C LEU A 312 -29.04 30.94 -8.49
N ARG A 313 -28.57 30.54 -9.67
CA ARG A 313 -27.16 30.32 -9.95
C ARG A 313 -26.73 31.22 -11.12
N CYS A 314 -26.03 32.28 -10.80
CA CYS A 314 -25.50 33.16 -11.82
C CYS A 314 -24.45 32.45 -12.69
N HIS A 315 -24.45 32.76 -14.01
CA HIS A 315 -23.37 32.31 -14.89
C HIS A 315 -22.02 32.78 -14.37
N SER A 316 -20.99 31.93 -14.47
CA SER A 316 -19.68 32.16 -13.84
C SER A 316 -19.04 33.51 -14.23
N ARG A 317 -19.08 33.93 -15.51
CA ARG A 317 -18.56 35.24 -15.94
C ARG A 317 -19.35 36.42 -15.39
N PHE A 318 -20.66 36.30 -15.35
CA PHE A 318 -21.51 37.32 -14.74
C PHE A 318 -21.25 37.45 -13.25
N ARG A 319 -21.11 36.33 -12.55
CA ARG A 319 -20.73 36.31 -11.15
C ARG A 319 -19.32 36.85 -10.88
N GLU A 320 -18.34 36.57 -11.76
CA GLU A 320 -17.00 37.16 -11.69
C GLU A 320 -17.07 38.67 -11.80
N TYR A 321 -17.89 39.19 -12.72
CA TYR A 321 -18.13 40.63 -12.87
C TYR A 321 -18.79 41.21 -11.61
N LEU A 322 -19.85 40.58 -11.07
CA LEU A 322 -20.50 41.00 -9.82
C LEU A 322 -19.54 41.02 -8.64
N ARG A 323 -18.64 40.03 -8.56
CA ARG A 323 -17.57 40.00 -7.54
C ARG A 323 -16.62 41.16 -7.69
N GLY A 324 -16.22 41.50 -8.92
CA GLY A 324 -15.41 42.68 -9.18
C GLY A 324 -16.09 43.96 -8.67
N LEU A 325 -17.41 44.11 -8.88
CA LEU A 325 -18.16 45.24 -8.36
C LEU A 325 -18.24 45.24 -6.82
N LEU A 326 -18.38 44.07 -6.22
CA LEU A 326 -18.36 43.87 -4.76
C LEU A 326 -16.98 44.26 -4.19
N ASP A 327 -15.90 43.86 -4.82
CA ASP A 327 -14.53 44.17 -4.40
C ASP A 327 -14.26 45.70 -4.41
N HIS A 328 -14.88 46.44 -5.35
CA HIS A 328 -14.81 47.89 -5.40
C HIS A 328 -15.52 48.58 -4.22
N ARG A 329 -16.40 47.90 -3.48
CA ARG A 329 -17.05 48.47 -2.26
C ARG A 329 -16.14 48.48 -1.04
N GLY A 330 -14.99 47.94 -1.16
CA GLY A 330 -13.97 47.83 -0.14
C GLY A 330 -13.98 46.50 0.60
N GLN A 331 -12.80 46.13 1.05
CA GLN A 331 -12.54 44.83 1.66
C GLN A 331 -13.37 44.52 2.90
N ALA A 332 -13.82 45.54 3.63
CA ALA A 332 -14.64 45.36 4.83
C ALA A 332 -16.01 44.73 4.53
N ALA A 333 -16.72 45.25 3.50
CA ALA A 333 -18.01 44.70 3.06
C ALA A 333 -17.89 43.25 2.56
N VAL A 334 -16.85 42.95 1.79
CA VAL A 334 -16.57 41.58 1.32
C VAL A 334 -16.33 40.63 2.47
N ARG A 335 -15.54 41.05 3.47
CA ARG A 335 -15.24 40.25 4.68
C ARG A 335 -16.50 39.95 5.49
N GLU A 336 -17.36 40.93 5.66
CA GLU A 336 -18.61 40.77 6.42
C GLU A 336 -19.53 39.74 5.74
N LEU A 337 -19.73 39.82 4.43
CA LEU A 337 -20.52 38.88 3.65
C LEU A 337 -19.92 37.48 3.67
N ARG A 338 -18.61 37.34 3.53
CA ARG A 338 -17.93 36.05 3.64
C ARG A 338 -18.05 35.44 5.04
N ALA A 339 -17.92 36.27 6.08
CA ALA A 339 -18.09 35.80 7.45
C ALA A 339 -19.53 35.31 7.71
N ALA A 340 -20.54 36.03 7.21
CA ALA A 340 -21.92 35.61 7.28
C ALA A 340 -22.18 34.30 6.54
N HIS A 341 -21.63 34.14 5.32
CA HIS A 341 -21.68 32.90 4.54
C HIS A 341 -21.00 31.75 5.28
N GLY A 342 -19.78 31.95 5.78
CA GLY A 342 -19.04 30.94 6.54
C GLY A 342 -19.82 30.47 7.78
N ARG A 343 -20.43 31.39 8.53
CA ARG A 343 -21.30 31.03 9.67
C ARG A 343 -22.53 30.22 9.25
N GLN A 344 -23.10 30.51 8.08
CA GLN A 344 -24.20 29.72 7.54
C GLN A 344 -23.75 28.31 7.17
N LEU A 345 -22.62 28.17 6.49
CA LEU A 345 -22.04 26.88 6.13
C LEU A 345 -21.79 26.03 7.39
N ALA A 346 -21.22 26.64 8.44
CA ALA A 346 -21.00 25.97 9.72
C ALA A 346 -22.30 25.44 10.33
N ARG A 347 -23.38 26.24 10.37
CA ARG A 347 -24.69 25.81 10.87
C ARG A 347 -25.28 24.64 10.09
N ARG A 348 -24.97 24.56 8.80
CA ARG A 348 -25.39 23.45 7.93
C ARG A 348 -24.49 22.22 8.02
N GLY A 349 -23.39 22.30 8.78
CA GLY A 349 -22.41 21.23 8.96
C GLY A 349 -21.39 21.10 7.82
N PHE A 350 -21.22 22.13 6.99
CA PHE A 350 -20.17 22.22 5.97
C PHE A 350 -18.96 22.94 6.59
N HIS A 351 -18.30 22.24 7.54
CA HIS A 351 -17.29 22.85 8.38
C HIS A 351 -16.01 23.21 7.62
N GLU A 352 -15.63 22.43 6.63
CA GLU A 352 -14.41 22.71 5.84
C GLU A 352 -14.56 23.97 4.99
N GLU A 353 -15.68 24.11 4.28
CA GLU A 353 -16.01 25.30 3.49
C GLU A 353 -16.20 26.52 4.41
N ALA A 354 -16.78 26.30 5.59
CA ALA A 354 -16.95 27.36 6.58
C ALA A 354 -15.60 27.93 7.02
N VAL A 355 -14.60 27.08 7.31
CA VAL A 355 -13.25 27.53 7.68
C VAL A 355 -12.61 28.35 6.56
N GLU A 356 -12.67 27.90 5.31
CA GLU A 356 -12.08 28.62 4.19
C GLU A 356 -12.71 30.00 3.99
N GLU A 357 -14.04 30.11 4.08
CA GLU A 357 -14.74 31.39 3.97
C GLU A 357 -14.46 32.31 5.16
N LEU A 358 -14.42 31.77 6.39
CA LEU A 358 -14.17 32.53 7.60
C LEU A 358 -12.72 33.02 7.69
N LEU A 359 -11.75 32.22 7.27
CA LEU A 359 -10.35 32.64 7.16
C LEU A 359 -10.18 33.74 6.09
N ALA A 360 -10.82 33.58 4.93
CA ALA A 360 -10.81 34.61 3.89
C ALA A 360 -11.53 35.90 4.30
N ALA A 361 -12.46 35.80 5.27
CA ALA A 361 -13.12 36.96 5.90
C ALA A 361 -12.26 37.64 6.97
N GLY A 362 -11.14 37.02 7.39
CA GLY A 362 -10.34 37.47 8.51
C GLY A 362 -11.06 37.29 9.86
N ALA A 363 -11.89 36.24 9.99
CA ALA A 363 -12.65 35.89 11.19
C ALA A 363 -12.14 34.57 11.83
N PRO A 364 -10.88 34.51 12.30
CA PRO A 364 -10.27 33.27 12.76
C PRO A 364 -10.97 32.68 14.00
N THR A 365 -11.57 33.48 14.85
CA THR A 365 -12.31 32.99 16.03
C THR A 365 -13.54 32.18 15.62
N ASP A 366 -14.28 32.63 14.61
CA ASP A 366 -15.43 31.89 14.09
C ASP A 366 -14.97 30.64 13.34
N ALA A 367 -13.85 30.74 12.59
CA ALA A 367 -13.25 29.64 11.84
C ALA A 367 -12.79 28.49 12.77
N TYR A 368 -12.25 28.81 13.94
CA TYR A 368 -11.78 27.82 14.91
C TYR A 368 -12.88 26.84 15.32
N ALA A 369 -14.09 27.30 15.57
CA ALA A 369 -15.19 26.42 15.96
C ALA A 369 -15.52 25.36 14.92
N SER A 370 -15.45 25.71 13.63
CA SER A 370 -15.64 24.78 12.51
C SER A 370 -14.41 23.90 12.29
N ALA A 371 -13.22 24.48 12.39
CA ALA A 371 -11.96 23.76 12.23
C ALA A 371 -11.79 22.64 13.27
N LYS A 372 -12.19 22.89 14.50
CA LYS A 372 -12.18 21.89 15.59
C LYS A 372 -12.96 20.61 15.22
N THR A 373 -14.04 20.76 14.48
CA THR A 373 -14.87 19.62 14.05
C THR A 373 -14.28 18.91 12.83
N ALA A 374 -13.62 19.65 11.94
CA ALA A 374 -13.20 19.13 10.62
C ALA A 374 -11.73 18.68 10.55
N ILE A 375 -10.85 19.19 11.45
CA ILE A 375 -9.39 19.04 11.29
C ILE A 375 -8.91 17.57 11.30
N LEU A 376 -9.51 16.72 12.13
CA LEU A 376 -9.14 15.30 12.18
C LEU A 376 -9.58 14.56 10.92
N GLY A 377 -10.69 14.96 10.30
CA GLY A 377 -11.10 14.43 9.01
C GLY A 377 -10.12 14.76 7.87
N LEU A 378 -9.45 15.93 7.93
CA LEU A 378 -8.37 16.28 7.00
C LEU A 378 -7.13 15.41 7.23
N VAL A 379 -6.78 15.14 8.49
CA VAL A 379 -5.69 14.22 8.85
C VAL A 379 -5.97 12.83 8.29
N ASP A 380 -7.17 12.30 8.47
CA ASP A 380 -7.56 10.97 8.00
C ASP A 380 -7.57 10.85 6.47
N ARG A 381 -7.74 11.97 5.76
CA ARG A 381 -7.64 12.04 4.29
C ARG A 381 -6.26 12.42 3.77
N LEU A 382 -5.26 12.54 4.64
CA LEU A 382 -3.88 12.92 4.30
C LEU A 382 -3.75 14.32 3.65
N ASP A 383 -4.71 15.23 3.93
CA ASP A 383 -4.68 16.62 3.45
C ASP A 383 -3.75 17.50 4.32
N PHE A 384 -2.55 16.99 4.62
CA PHE A 384 -1.60 17.62 5.55
C PHE A 384 -1.24 19.08 5.20
N ALA A 385 -1.23 19.42 3.91
CA ALA A 385 -0.98 20.81 3.48
C ALA A 385 -2.10 21.77 3.92
N VAL A 386 -3.34 21.28 3.97
CA VAL A 386 -4.50 22.05 4.48
C VAL A 386 -4.45 22.14 6.00
N VAL A 387 -4.14 21.01 6.64
CA VAL A 387 -3.98 20.95 8.13
C VAL A 387 -2.94 21.96 8.59
N ASP A 388 -1.76 22.00 7.94
CA ASP A 388 -0.69 22.93 8.25
C ASP A 388 -1.11 24.38 8.11
N ARG A 389 -1.73 24.73 7.00
CA ARG A 389 -2.25 26.07 6.74
C ARG A 389 -3.31 26.50 7.79
N TRP A 390 -4.19 25.56 8.19
CA TRP A 390 -5.18 25.87 9.23
C TRP A 390 -4.54 26.04 10.60
N ILE A 391 -3.58 25.20 10.97
CA ILE A 391 -2.83 25.33 12.22
C ILE A 391 -2.14 26.68 12.27
N GLU A 392 -1.45 27.09 11.20
CA GLU A 392 -0.78 28.39 11.11
C GLU A 392 -1.77 29.55 11.21
N ALA A 393 -2.83 29.52 10.40
CA ALA A 393 -3.82 30.62 10.34
C ALA A 393 -4.63 30.78 11.64
N LEU A 394 -4.86 29.68 12.37
CA LEU A 394 -5.68 29.66 13.58
C LEU A 394 -4.85 29.70 14.87
N SER A 395 -3.52 29.60 14.79
CA SER A 395 -2.65 29.62 15.98
C SER A 395 -2.89 30.77 16.96
N PRO A 396 -3.29 32.00 16.53
CA PRO A 396 -3.54 33.08 17.45
C PRO A 396 -4.82 32.92 18.29
N VAL A 397 -5.74 32.04 17.88
CA VAL A 397 -7.08 31.88 18.50
C VAL A 397 -7.34 30.51 19.08
N VAL A 398 -6.55 29.51 18.67
CA VAL A 398 -6.66 28.14 19.20
C VAL A 398 -6.22 28.10 20.66
N PRO A 399 -7.08 27.67 21.60
CA PRO A 399 -6.66 27.48 23.00
C PRO A 399 -5.53 26.45 23.07
N VAL A 400 -4.49 26.75 23.82
CA VAL A 400 -3.41 25.81 24.06
C VAL A 400 -3.98 24.55 24.73
N GLY A 401 -3.71 23.38 24.14
CA GLY A 401 -4.20 22.10 24.61
C GLY A 401 -5.60 21.75 24.11
N ASP A 402 -6.07 22.36 23.01
CA ASP A 402 -7.24 21.84 22.31
C ASP A 402 -6.93 20.43 21.77
N VAL A 403 -7.78 19.46 22.13
CA VAL A 403 -7.53 18.03 21.85
C VAL A 403 -7.41 17.73 20.36
N GLY A 404 -8.33 18.24 19.54
CA GLY A 404 -8.34 17.97 18.11
C GLY A 404 -7.14 18.60 17.38
N PHE A 405 -6.78 19.83 17.75
CA PHE A 405 -5.61 20.51 17.19
C PHE A 405 -4.30 19.91 17.67
N ALA A 406 -4.20 19.51 18.94
CA ALA A 406 -3.01 18.85 19.46
C ALA A 406 -2.77 17.50 18.77
N GLU A 407 -3.80 16.70 18.55
CA GLU A 407 -3.72 15.45 17.81
C GLU A 407 -3.30 15.69 16.34
N ALA A 408 -3.90 16.68 15.68
CA ALA A 408 -3.53 17.05 14.31
C ALA A 408 -2.08 17.55 14.21
N GLN A 409 -1.61 18.34 15.18
CA GLN A 409 -0.23 18.82 15.24
C GLN A 409 0.77 17.67 15.46
N LEU A 410 0.47 16.74 16.38
CA LEU A 410 1.30 15.56 16.62
C LEU A 410 1.38 14.68 15.34
N MET A 411 0.25 14.47 14.69
CA MET A 411 0.23 13.68 13.44
C MET A 411 1.02 14.36 12.34
N LEU A 412 0.90 15.67 12.18
CA LEU A 412 1.65 16.45 11.20
C LEU A 412 3.16 16.41 11.49
N ALA A 413 3.57 16.51 12.76
CA ALA A 413 4.95 16.41 13.17
C ALA A 413 5.54 15.04 12.80
N ILE A 414 4.81 13.97 13.09
CA ILE A 414 5.22 12.60 12.72
C ILE A 414 5.27 12.43 11.20
N ALA A 415 4.27 12.91 10.48
CA ALA A 415 4.24 12.83 9.02
C ALA A 415 5.42 13.55 8.36
N ARG A 416 5.92 14.62 8.98
CA ARG A 416 7.11 15.37 8.56
C ARG A 416 8.43 14.80 9.08
N ASP A 417 8.39 13.72 9.86
CA ASP A 417 9.54 13.19 10.60
C ASP A 417 10.20 14.28 11.52
N ASP A 418 9.40 15.23 12.06
CA ASP A 418 9.85 16.28 12.98
C ASP A 418 9.52 15.93 14.43
N GLN A 419 10.25 14.96 14.96
CA GLN A 419 10.02 14.45 16.32
C GLN A 419 10.24 15.50 17.40
N ARG A 420 11.21 16.41 17.21
CA ARG A 420 11.45 17.52 18.17
C ARG A 420 10.23 18.42 18.31
N HIS A 421 9.54 18.69 17.21
CA HIS A 421 8.30 19.46 17.27
C HIS A 421 7.20 18.68 17.99
N GLY A 422 7.06 17.38 17.70
CA GLY A 422 6.10 16.51 18.38
C GLY A 422 6.35 16.42 19.90
N THR A 423 7.60 16.19 20.32
CA THR A 423 7.97 16.16 21.75
C THR A 423 7.71 17.49 22.42
N ARG A 424 8.01 18.61 21.77
CA ARG A 424 7.74 19.95 22.31
C ARG A 424 6.24 20.20 22.53
N ILE A 425 5.37 19.78 21.59
CA ILE A 425 3.92 19.85 21.77
C ILE A 425 3.50 19.05 23.02
N ALA A 426 4.03 17.83 23.16
CA ALA A 426 3.75 16.97 24.31
C ALA A 426 4.20 17.61 25.65
N ASP A 427 5.37 18.24 25.68
CA ASP A 427 5.92 18.93 26.86
C ASP A 427 5.14 20.19 27.20
N GLU A 428 4.72 20.98 26.22
CA GLU A 428 3.86 22.14 26.42
C GLU A 428 2.53 21.74 27.04
N LEU A 429 1.93 20.64 26.55
CA LEU A 429 0.70 20.08 27.13
C LEU A 429 0.91 19.59 28.57
N ALA A 430 2.04 18.96 28.84
CA ALA A 430 2.40 18.52 30.19
C ALA A 430 2.58 19.72 31.15
N ALA A 431 3.30 20.75 30.71
CA ALA A 431 3.52 21.97 31.49
C ALA A 431 2.21 22.72 31.85
N LEU A 432 1.21 22.60 30.98
CA LEU A 432 -0.13 23.19 31.18
C LEU A 432 -1.09 22.28 31.96
N GLY A 433 -0.65 21.06 32.37
CA GLY A 433 -1.51 20.08 33.04
C GLY A 433 -2.63 19.53 32.13
N ARG A 434 -2.45 19.61 30.81
CA ARG A 434 -3.42 19.20 29.79
C ARG A 434 -3.11 17.83 29.17
N ARG A 435 -1.90 17.32 29.36
CA ARG A 435 -1.44 16.03 28.81
C ARG A 435 -2.39 14.90 29.19
N ASP A 436 -2.68 14.74 30.47
CA ASP A 436 -3.48 13.61 30.94
C ASP A 436 -4.93 13.67 30.44
N GLN A 437 -5.45 14.89 30.23
CA GLN A 437 -6.75 15.07 29.60
C GLN A 437 -6.76 14.65 28.14
N LEU A 438 -5.73 14.99 27.38
CA LEU A 438 -5.57 14.57 25.98
C LEU A 438 -5.40 13.05 25.88
N VAL A 439 -4.52 12.47 26.69
CA VAL A 439 -4.24 11.03 26.75
C VAL A 439 -5.52 10.24 27.05
N ALA A 440 -6.33 10.69 28.01
CA ALA A 440 -7.59 10.02 28.36
C ALA A 440 -8.70 10.20 27.30
N ALA A 441 -8.65 11.29 26.51
CA ALA A 441 -9.66 11.62 25.52
C ALA A 441 -9.45 10.94 24.15
N SER A 442 -8.21 10.67 23.77
CA SER A 442 -7.87 10.10 22.45
C SER A 442 -6.76 9.06 22.55
N GLU A 443 -7.12 7.83 22.25
CA GLU A 443 -6.16 6.70 22.14
C GLU A 443 -5.09 6.99 21.08
N ARG A 444 -5.48 7.57 19.94
CA ARG A 444 -4.57 7.95 18.87
C ARG A 444 -3.60 9.06 19.29
N ALA A 445 -4.09 10.11 19.95
CA ALA A 445 -3.23 11.17 20.45
C ALA A 445 -2.23 10.65 21.49
N ALA A 446 -2.65 9.76 22.37
CA ALA A 446 -1.77 9.09 23.33
C ALA A 446 -0.67 8.28 22.62
N ALA A 447 -1.02 7.50 21.61
CA ALA A 447 -0.07 6.73 20.81
C ALA A 447 0.93 7.64 20.09
N LEU A 448 0.47 8.72 19.44
CA LEU A 448 1.34 9.68 18.75
C LEU A 448 2.30 10.38 19.72
N MET A 449 1.83 10.76 20.87
CA MET A 449 2.64 11.38 21.93
C MET A 449 3.70 10.41 22.45
N ALA A 450 3.31 9.18 22.78
CA ALA A 450 4.22 8.14 23.24
C ALA A 450 5.26 7.80 22.16
N TRP A 451 4.89 7.79 20.87
CA TRP A 451 5.82 7.64 19.77
C TRP A 451 6.85 8.76 19.69
N CYS A 452 6.45 10.01 19.87
CA CYS A 452 7.37 11.14 19.93
C CYS A 452 8.37 11.00 21.08
N TYR A 453 7.92 10.63 22.27
CA TYR A 453 8.79 10.37 23.42
C TYR A 453 9.71 9.18 23.20
N LEU A 454 9.21 8.12 22.55
CA LEU A 454 10.04 6.94 22.21
C LEU A 454 11.21 7.33 21.33
N LEU A 455 10.96 8.13 20.29
CA LEU A 455 12.00 8.58 19.36
C LEU A 455 12.93 9.62 19.96
N ASP A 456 12.56 10.25 21.07
CA ASP A 456 13.38 11.19 21.85
C ASP A 456 14.13 10.53 23.04
N GLY A 457 13.95 9.21 23.23
CA GLY A 457 14.64 8.42 24.27
C GLY A 457 14.04 8.54 25.67
N ARG A 458 12.85 9.09 25.79
CA ARG A 458 12.17 9.37 27.07
C ARG A 458 11.23 8.20 27.45
N ILE A 459 11.82 7.06 27.80
CA ILE A 459 11.08 5.79 27.96
C ILE A 459 10.14 5.81 29.17
N ASP A 460 10.51 6.49 30.27
CA ASP A 460 9.62 6.63 31.44
C ASP A 460 8.33 7.36 31.08
N GLU A 461 8.42 8.41 30.24
CA GLU A 461 7.27 9.13 29.74
C GLU A 461 6.44 8.30 28.75
N VAL A 462 7.07 7.44 27.95
CA VAL A 462 6.33 6.48 27.09
C VAL A 462 5.45 5.59 27.94
N HIS A 463 6.01 4.97 28.99
CA HIS A 463 5.23 4.13 29.91
C HIS A 463 4.13 4.91 30.60
N ALA A 464 4.43 6.10 31.13
CA ALA A 464 3.43 6.93 31.80
C ALA A 464 2.24 7.28 30.90
N VAL A 465 2.49 7.56 29.61
CA VAL A 465 1.43 7.84 28.63
C VAL A 465 0.65 6.58 28.28
N LEU A 466 1.35 5.47 28.00
CA LEU A 466 0.70 4.21 27.60
C LEU A 466 -0.13 3.57 28.72
N ASP A 467 0.27 3.75 29.97
CA ASP A 467 -0.47 3.21 31.14
C ASP A 467 -1.73 4.04 31.43
N ALA A 468 -1.70 5.33 31.13
CA ALA A 468 -2.86 6.23 31.29
C ALA A 468 -3.81 6.20 30.08
N ALA A 469 -3.37 5.69 28.94
CA ALA A 469 -4.12 5.71 27.68
C ALA A 469 -5.26 4.68 27.68
N PRO A 470 -6.41 4.99 27.03
CA PRO A 470 -7.41 3.97 26.72
C PRO A 470 -6.81 2.83 25.91
N ALA A 471 -7.30 1.61 26.16
CA ALA A 471 -6.89 0.46 25.36
C ALA A 471 -7.35 0.64 23.90
N GLY A 472 -6.43 0.47 22.97
CA GLY A 472 -6.74 0.62 21.55
C GLY A 472 -5.61 0.12 20.64
N PRO A 473 -5.88 0.02 19.33
CA PRO A 473 -4.95 -0.53 18.37
C PRO A 473 -3.68 0.30 18.21
N SER A 474 -3.78 1.64 18.18
CA SER A 474 -2.61 2.53 18.03
C SER A 474 -1.66 2.46 19.22
N VAL A 475 -2.23 2.39 20.43
CA VAL A 475 -1.45 2.18 21.67
C VAL A 475 -0.72 0.83 21.63
N ASN A 476 -1.36 -0.22 21.12
CA ASN A 476 -0.71 -1.53 20.99
C ASN A 476 0.47 -1.52 20.01
N VAL A 477 0.40 -0.74 18.92
CA VAL A 477 1.53 -0.54 17.99
C VAL A 477 2.72 0.09 18.73
N VAL A 478 2.48 1.13 19.53
CA VAL A 478 3.56 1.78 20.29
C VAL A 478 4.11 0.86 21.39
N ARG A 479 3.26 0.11 22.08
CA ARG A 479 3.73 -0.92 23.03
C ARG A 479 4.62 -1.96 22.37
N TYR A 480 4.24 -2.40 21.16
CA TYR A 480 5.06 -3.33 20.39
C TYR A 480 6.42 -2.75 20.02
N SER A 481 6.49 -1.43 19.81
CA SER A 481 7.76 -0.75 19.48
C SER A 481 8.76 -0.69 20.64
N LEU A 482 8.30 -0.84 21.90
CA LEU A 482 9.20 -0.92 23.06
C LEU A 482 10.19 -2.08 22.95
N ALA A 483 9.86 -3.13 22.20
CA ALA A 483 10.80 -4.21 21.91
C ALA A 483 12.07 -3.78 21.14
N LEU A 484 12.12 -2.58 20.58
CA LEU A 484 13.34 -2.01 19.95
C LEU A 484 14.26 -1.32 20.98
N VAL A 485 13.71 -0.97 22.12
CA VAL A 485 14.36 -0.15 23.15
C VAL A 485 14.74 -1.02 24.35
N GLU A 486 13.79 -1.81 24.83
CA GLU A 486 13.93 -2.56 26.06
C GLU A 486 14.63 -3.92 25.85
N PRO A 487 15.36 -4.44 26.85
CA PRO A 487 15.81 -5.81 26.84
C PRO A 487 14.61 -6.76 26.93
N GLY A 488 14.52 -7.74 26.03
CA GLY A 488 13.45 -8.71 25.98
C GLY A 488 12.60 -8.64 24.72
N SER A 489 11.70 -9.62 24.57
CA SER A 489 10.92 -9.81 23.33
C SER A 489 9.74 -8.84 23.16
N GLY A 490 9.38 -8.11 24.20
CA GLY A 490 8.22 -7.22 24.20
C GLY A 490 6.88 -7.96 24.06
N PRO A 491 5.77 -7.22 23.89
CA PRO A 491 4.45 -7.80 23.68
C PRO A 491 4.34 -8.47 22.30
N PRO A 492 3.33 -9.35 22.10
CA PRO A 492 3.08 -9.96 20.81
C PRO A 492 2.74 -8.89 19.76
N ARG A 493 3.01 -9.21 18.48
CA ARG A 493 2.69 -8.33 17.37
C ARG A 493 1.18 -8.07 17.31
N PRO A 494 0.74 -6.80 17.29
CA PRO A 494 -0.65 -6.48 17.10
C PRO A 494 -1.12 -6.76 15.67
N GLU A 495 -2.41 -7.06 15.50
CA GLU A 495 -3.00 -7.17 14.17
C GLU A 495 -3.08 -5.78 13.50
N PRO A 496 -2.79 -5.69 12.19
CA PRO A 496 -2.97 -4.45 11.44
C PRO A 496 -4.43 -4.00 11.47
N THR A 497 -4.64 -2.70 11.60
CA THR A 497 -5.98 -2.09 11.74
C THR A 497 -6.53 -1.54 10.42
N GLY A 498 -5.70 -1.43 9.40
CA GLY A 498 -5.98 -0.71 8.16
C GLY A 498 -5.76 0.81 8.28
N GLY A 499 -5.29 1.30 9.44
CA GLY A 499 -5.01 2.71 9.69
C GLY A 499 -3.60 3.15 9.30
N LEU A 500 -3.39 4.48 9.28
CA LEU A 500 -2.09 5.09 8.92
C LEU A 500 -0.94 4.62 9.84
N LEU A 501 -1.23 4.39 11.13
CA LEU A 501 -0.23 3.95 12.11
C LEU A 501 0.30 2.53 11.85
N ASP A 502 -0.35 1.73 11.02
CA ASP A 502 0.18 0.45 10.59
C ASP A 502 1.53 0.61 9.87
N GLY A 503 1.79 1.76 9.26
CA GLY A 503 3.11 2.07 8.69
C GLY A 503 4.25 1.99 9.70
N MET A 504 3.99 2.40 10.95
CA MET A 504 4.94 2.25 12.06
C MET A 504 5.15 0.78 12.41
N LEU A 505 4.08 -0.01 12.46
CA LEU A 505 4.13 -1.46 12.70
C LEU A 505 5.06 -2.17 11.72
N TYR A 506 4.93 -1.87 10.43
CA TYR A 506 5.78 -2.47 9.41
C TYR A 506 7.25 -2.01 9.51
N GLY A 507 7.48 -0.76 9.92
CA GLY A 507 8.83 -0.28 10.23
C GLY A 507 9.47 -1.05 11.40
N ILE A 508 8.70 -1.33 12.45
CA ILE A 508 9.14 -2.11 13.60
C ILE A 508 9.41 -3.58 13.19
N ASP A 509 8.51 -4.18 12.41
CA ASP A 509 8.67 -5.54 11.88
C ASP A 509 9.98 -5.68 11.07
N TYR A 510 10.33 -4.66 10.26
CA TYR A 510 11.61 -4.63 9.55
C TYR A 510 12.79 -4.66 10.53
N PHE A 511 12.84 -3.75 11.51
CA PHE A 511 13.95 -3.71 12.48
C PHE A 511 14.01 -4.96 13.37
N ARG A 512 12.90 -5.68 13.53
CA ARG A 512 12.88 -6.99 14.19
C ARG A 512 13.26 -8.16 13.27
N GLY A 513 13.42 -7.93 11.97
CA GLY A 513 13.81 -8.94 10.99
C GLY A 513 12.66 -9.84 10.51
N ARG A 514 11.41 -9.41 10.61
CA ARG A 514 10.23 -10.12 10.09
C ARG A 514 10.05 -9.86 8.58
N LEU A 515 10.98 -10.33 7.77
CA LEU A 515 11.04 -9.96 6.36
C LEU A 515 9.93 -10.62 5.51
N ARG A 516 9.52 -11.85 5.82
CA ARG A 516 8.47 -12.58 5.08
C ARG A 516 7.16 -11.80 5.02
N GLU A 517 6.76 -11.19 6.14
CA GLU A 517 5.52 -10.41 6.25
C GLU A 517 5.55 -9.10 5.45
N LEU A 518 6.73 -8.68 4.98
CA LEU A 518 6.96 -7.41 4.30
C LEU A 518 7.35 -7.57 2.81
N THR A 519 7.86 -8.74 2.42
CA THR A 519 8.28 -9.05 1.04
C THR A 519 7.21 -9.80 0.25
N ASP A 520 6.39 -10.61 0.92
CA ASP A 520 5.24 -11.26 0.27
C ASP A 520 4.22 -10.21 -0.17
N ASP A 521 3.51 -10.48 -1.24
CA ASP A 521 2.45 -9.61 -1.75
C ASP A 521 1.45 -9.35 -0.63
N LEU A 522 1.60 -8.19 0.01
CA LEU A 522 0.59 -7.72 0.95
C LEU A 522 -0.73 -7.66 0.20
N PRO A 523 -1.80 -8.28 0.73
CA PRO A 523 -3.08 -8.34 0.04
C PRO A 523 -3.59 -6.92 -0.13
N SER A 524 -3.35 -6.37 -1.27
CA SER A 524 -3.85 -5.15 -1.84
C SER A 524 -2.75 -4.29 -2.47
N PRO A 525 -3.06 -3.49 -3.48
CA PRO A 525 -2.15 -2.58 -4.17
C PRO A 525 -1.73 -1.37 -3.29
N TRP A 526 -1.49 -1.58 -2.01
CA TRP A 526 -1.28 -0.54 -1.01
C TRP A 526 0.15 -0.05 -1.00
N THR A 527 0.49 0.93 -1.80
CA THR A 527 1.71 1.74 -1.60
C THR A 527 1.40 2.80 -0.55
N ARG A 528 1.65 2.49 0.70
CA ARG A 528 1.37 3.40 1.82
C ARG A 528 2.61 4.22 2.12
N MET A 529 2.49 5.53 2.15
CA MET A 529 3.61 6.44 2.41
C MET A 529 4.36 6.08 3.71
N ALA A 530 3.64 5.76 4.76
CA ALA A 530 4.23 5.39 6.05
C ALA A 530 4.86 3.98 6.10
N MET A 531 4.66 3.14 5.07
CA MET A 531 5.20 1.78 5.00
C MET A 531 6.53 1.67 4.26
N ASP A 532 6.99 2.74 3.61
CA ASP A 532 8.20 2.72 2.77
C ASP A 532 9.43 2.26 3.55
N THR A 533 9.58 2.64 4.81
CA THR A 533 10.68 2.19 5.68
C THR A 533 10.71 0.67 5.80
N GLY A 534 9.60 0.04 6.16
CA GLY A 534 9.50 -1.41 6.31
C GLY A 534 9.70 -2.14 4.98
N ARG A 535 9.02 -1.73 3.93
CA ARG A 535 9.05 -2.39 2.62
C ARG A 535 10.40 -2.29 1.91
N ILE A 536 10.98 -1.08 1.85
CA ILE A 536 12.28 -0.86 1.19
C ILE A 536 13.38 -1.55 1.98
N GLY A 537 13.35 -1.43 3.31
CA GLY A 537 14.29 -2.11 4.19
C GLY A 537 14.21 -3.63 4.08
N ALA A 538 12.99 -4.20 4.10
CA ALA A 538 12.79 -5.64 3.96
C ALA A 538 13.26 -6.17 2.59
N ARG A 539 12.95 -5.46 1.49
CA ARG A 539 13.44 -5.82 0.15
C ARG A 539 14.97 -5.77 0.06
N ARG A 540 15.60 -4.77 0.70
CA ARG A 540 17.05 -4.72 0.85
C ARG A 540 17.58 -5.97 1.56
N ALA A 541 17.07 -6.24 2.75
CA ALA A 541 17.52 -7.36 3.59
C ALA A 541 17.19 -8.74 2.99
N ALA A 542 16.18 -8.82 2.12
CA ALA A 542 15.84 -10.03 1.37
C ALA A 542 16.67 -10.22 0.08
N GLY A 543 17.45 -9.22 -0.34
CA GLY A 543 18.26 -9.27 -1.57
C GLY A 543 17.53 -8.79 -2.83
N HIS A 544 16.32 -8.23 -2.71
CA HIS A 544 15.57 -7.66 -3.84
C HIS A 544 16.05 -6.22 -4.13
N THR A 545 17.36 -6.08 -4.39
CA THR A 545 18.05 -4.78 -4.48
C THR A 545 17.47 -3.86 -5.56
N ALA A 546 17.09 -4.39 -6.73
CA ALA A 546 16.54 -3.58 -7.83
C ALA A 546 15.19 -2.94 -7.44
N GLU A 547 14.31 -3.70 -6.81
CA GLU A 547 12.99 -3.24 -6.36
C GLU A 547 13.13 -2.25 -5.18
N ALA A 548 14.07 -2.53 -4.26
CA ALA A 548 14.36 -1.63 -3.16
C ALA A 548 14.88 -0.26 -3.67
N LEU A 549 15.78 -0.25 -4.67
CA LEU A 549 16.27 0.97 -5.31
C LEU A 549 15.16 1.75 -6.05
N GLN A 550 14.21 1.05 -6.66
CA GLN A 550 13.05 1.69 -7.29
C GLN A 550 12.17 2.37 -6.24
N GLY A 551 11.85 1.67 -5.14
CA GLY A 551 11.11 2.23 -4.02
C GLY A 551 11.82 3.45 -3.42
N TYR A 552 13.12 3.34 -3.15
CA TYR A 552 13.94 4.44 -2.62
C TYR A 552 13.85 5.71 -3.48
N LYS A 553 13.94 5.59 -4.81
CA LYS A 553 13.81 6.74 -5.74
C LYS A 553 12.41 7.37 -5.72
N ALA A 554 11.39 6.63 -5.35
CA ALA A 554 10.02 7.10 -5.28
C ALA A 554 9.69 7.79 -3.95
N THR A 555 10.41 7.46 -2.88
CA THR A 555 10.12 7.90 -1.51
C THR A 555 10.26 9.41 -1.32
N GLY A 556 9.32 9.98 -0.56
CA GLY A 556 9.38 11.39 -0.11
C GLY A 556 9.12 12.42 -1.20
N ARG A 557 8.48 12.05 -2.33
CA ARG A 557 8.06 13.01 -3.36
C ARG A 557 7.05 14.03 -2.85
N GLY A 558 6.26 13.67 -1.83
CA GLY A 558 5.31 14.57 -1.17
C GLY A 558 5.84 15.30 0.07
N GLY A 559 7.11 15.10 0.46
CA GLY A 559 7.71 15.74 1.65
C GLY A 559 7.31 15.11 2.98
N PHE A 560 6.60 13.97 2.99
CA PHE A 560 6.14 13.26 4.18
C PHE A 560 6.69 11.84 4.25
N PHE A 561 6.89 11.31 5.46
CA PHE A 561 7.30 9.92 5.76
C PHE A 561 8.55 9.42 5.02
N GLY A 562 9.48 10.30 4.67
CA GLY A 562 10.66 9.93 3.89
C GLY A 562 12.00 10.08 4.61
N GLY A 563 12.01 10.61 5.81
CA GLY A 563 13.22 10.96 6.53
C GLY A 563 14.07 9.75 6.89
N VAL A 564 13.47 8.73 7.50
CA VAL A 564 14.17 7.49 7.89
C VAL A 564 14.70 6.74 6.66
N VAL A 565 13.90 6.65 5.60
CA VAL A 565 14.34 6.00 4.35
C VAL A 565 15.53 6.72 3.74
N LYS A 566 15.50 8.05 3.68
CA LYS A 566 16.58 8.85 3.08
C LYS A 566 17.85 8.89 3.91
N SER A 567 17.73 8.87 5.24
CA SER A 567 18.87 9.06 6.14
C SER A 567 19.48 7.77 6.68
N VAL A 568 18.76 6.65 6.68
CA VAL A 568 19.21 5.35 7.22
C VAL A 568 19.12 4.26 6.14
N ILE A 569 17.92 3.94 5.69
CA ILE A 569 17.69 2.77 4.80
C ILE A 569 18.35 2.97 3.43
N GLY A 570 18.24 4.17 2.85
CA GLY A 570 18.75 4.47 1.51
C GLY A 570 20.27 4.40 1.40
N PRO A 571 21.02 5.06 2.30
CA PRO A 571 22.48 4.93 2.33
C PRO A 571 22.94 3.48 2.50
N ASP A 572 22.30 2.69 3.37
CA ASP A 572 22.62 1.28 3.58
C ASP A 572 22.32 0.42 2.35
N LEU A 573 21.17 0.67 1.68
CA LEU A 573 20.80 0.04 0.42
C LEU A 573 21.80 0.35 -0.70
N LEU A 574 22.25 1.59 -0.81
CA LEU A 574 23.24 2.01 -1.82
C LEU A 574 24.59 1.34 -1.57
N LEU A 575 24.97 1.20 -0.30
CA LEU A 575 26.20 0.48 0.09
C LEU A 575 26.10 -1.01 -0.30
N ASP A 576 25.00 -1.67 0.04
CA ASP A 576 24.76 -3.08 -0.33
C ASP A 576 24.69 -3.29 -1.85
N ALA A 577 24.27 -2.29 -2.59
CA ALA A 577 24.28 -2.29 -4.06
C ALA A 577 25.63 -1.98 -4.70
N GLY A 578 26.69 -1.77 -3.90
CA GLY A 578 28.02 -1.40 -4.37
C GLY A 578 28.15 0.05 -4.88
N ARG A 579 27.11 0.89 -4.66
CA ARG A 579 27.06 2.29 -5.11
C ARG A 579 27.65 3.23 -4.04
N VAL A 580 28.93 3.02 -3.74
CA VAL A 580 29.63 3.63 -2.58
C VAL A 580 29.57 5.16 -2.59
N GLU A 581 29.86 5.82 -3.71
CA GLU A 581 29.86 7.30 -3.78
C GLU A 581 28.46 7.91 -3.60
N GLU A 582 27.44 7.22 -4.10
CA GLU A 582 26.06 7.64 -3.87
C GLU A 582 25.65 7.40 -2.42
N ALA A 583 26.11 6.31 -1.80
CA ALA A 583 25.89 6.06 -0.38
C ALA A 583 26.53 7.16 0.50
N ARG A 584 27.76 7.62 0.17
CA ARG A 584 28.40 8.74 0.85
C ARG A 584 27.60 10.03 0.74
N THR A 585 27.12 10.33 -0.46
CA THR A 585 26.31 11.53 -0.71
C THR A 585 24.99 11.47 0.06
N ALA A 586 24.29 10.33 -0.02
CA ALA A 586 23.04 10.10 0.69
C ALA A 586 23.23 10.17 2.22
N LEU A 587 24.36 9.63 2.73
CA LEU A 587 24.69 9.72 4.15
C LEU A 587 24.95 11.16 4.59
N ALA A 588 25.69 11.95 3.81
CA ALA A 588 25.96 13.36 4.11
C ALA A 588 24.67 14.20 4.11
N ASP A 589 23.78 13.96 3.17
CA ASP A 589 22.47 14.65 3.11
C ASP A 589 21.54 14.18 4.22
N GLY A 590 21.53 12.87 4.51
CA GLY A 590 20.81 12.29 5.64
C GLY A 590 21.27 12.85 6.98
N GLY A 591 22.57 13.11 7.16
CA GLY A 591 23.15 13.71 8.36
C GLY A 591 22.60 15.11 8.67
N LYS A 592 22.32 15.93 7.64
CA LYS A 592 21.67 17.24 7.83
C LYS A 592 20.25 17.09 8.37
N PHE A 593 19.52 16.13 7.84
CA PHE A 593 18.16 15.79 8.32
C PHE A 593 18.21 15.30 9.79
N ILE A 594 19.11 14.37 10.11
CA ILE A 594 19.27 13.83 11.45
C ILE A 594 19.60 14.93 12.47
N GLN A 595 20.50 15.86 12.13
CA GLN A 595 20.81 17.00 13.01
C GLN A 595 19.63 17.91 13.25
N ALA A 596 18.82 18.16 12.23
CA ALA A 596 17.59 18.96 12.36
C ALA A 596 16.52 18.24 13.19
N ASN A 597 16.35 16.95 12.96
CA ASN A 597 15.37 16.09 13.64
C ASN A 597 15.68 15.87 15.12
N GLY A 598 16.93 15.52 15.42
CA GLY A 598 17.45 15.34 16.78
C GLY A 598 17.02 14.06 17.49
N SER A 599 16.41 13.11 16.80
CA SER A 599 16.04 11.81 17.37
C SER A 599 17.28 10.97 17.71
N PRO A 600 17.47 10.54 18.97
CA PRO A 600 18.64 9.72 19.34
C PRO A 600 18.71 8.39 18.61
N ILE A 601 17.57 7.67 18.46
CA ILE A 601 17.56 6.37 17.76
C ILE A 601 17.95 6.54 16.29
N LEU A 602 17.43 7.57 15.60
CA LEU A 602 17.77 7.83 14.20
C LEU A 602 19.22 8.26 14.05
N THR A 603 19.74 9.03 14.99
CA THR A 603 21.16 9.42 15.07
C THR A 603 22.04 8.17 15.21
N GLY A 604 21.69 7.27 16.13
CA GLY A 604 22.40 6.00 16.34
C GLY A 604 22.39 5.13 15.09
N LEU A 605 21.22 4.92 14.47
CA LEU A 605 21.11 4.13 13.24
C LEU A 605 21.90 4.74 12.07
N HIS A 606 21.88 6.06 11.94
CA HIS A 606 22.68 6.76 10.93
C HIS A 606 24.19 6.56 11.16
N HIS A 607 24.66 6.67 12.41
CA HIS A 607 26.05 6.39 12.78
C HIS A 607 26.45 4.94 12.51
N ILE A 608 25.54 3.97 12.73
CA ILE A 608 25.76 2.56 12.36
C ILE A 608 26.04 2.42 10.86
N VAL A 609 25.23 3.04 10.00
CA VAL A 609 25.46 2.99 8.54
C VAL A 609 26.77 3.69 8.16
N ALA A 610 27.11 4.78 8.83
CA ALA A 610 28.39 5.47 8.61
C ALA A 610 29.60 4.59 9.02
N ALA A 611 29.50 3.88 10.15
CA ALA A 611 30.54 2.93 10.60
C ALA A 611 30.64 1.72 9.64
N LYS A 612 29.51 1.18 9.18
CA LYS A 612 29.45 0.12 8.17
C LYS A 612 30.14 0.53 6.87
N LEU A 613 29.91 1.75 6.41
CA LEU A 613 30.58 2.30 5.23
C LEU A 613 32.08 2.43 5.45
N ALA A 614 32.53 2.95 6.62
CA ALA A 614 33.96 3.06 6.96
C ALA A 614 34.65 1.69 6.96
N LEU A 615 34.02 0.65 7.52
CA LEU A 615 34.58 -0.71 7.58
C LEU A 615 34.60 -1.42 6.24
N ARG A 616 33.45 -1.44 5.51
CA ARG A 616 33.32 -2.27 4.30
C ARG A 616 33.82 -1.60 3.03
N ALA A 617 33.72 -0.27 2.93
CA ALA A 617 34.12 0.46 1.73
C ALA A 617 35.47 1.16 1.87
N ASP A 618 35.75 1.77 3.04
CA ASP A 618 36.98 2.53 3.28
C ASP A 618 38.08 1.69 3.91
N HIS A 619 37.75 0.54 4.52
CA HIS A 619 38.62 -0.29 5.32
C HIS A 619 39.31 0.49 6.46
N ASP A 620 38.60 1.48 7.03
CA ASP A 620 39.10 2.40 8.08
C ASP A 620 38.48 2.05 9.43
N THR A 621 39.14 1.17 10.17
CA THR A 621 38.70 0.72 11.51
C THR A 621 38.76 1.86 12.53
N ALA A 622 39.75 2.74 12.44
CA ALA A 622 39.92 3.86 13.39
C ALA A 622 38.74 4.86 13.25
N ARG A 623 38.37 5.17 12.02
CA ARG A 623 37.20 6.03 11.76
C ARG A 623 35.89 5.35 12.20
N ALA A 624 35.71 4.07 11.94
CA ALA A 624 34.55 3.33 12.38
C ALA A 624 34.41 3.32 13.90
N SER A 625 35.50 3.03 14.61
CA SER A 625 35.56 3.03 16.08
C SER A 625 35.22 4.40 16.65
N ALA A 626 35.76 5.48 16.09
CA ALA A 626 35.45 6.85 16.50
C ALA A 626 33.96 7.21 16.32
N ILE A 627 33.34 6.73 15.25
CA ILE A 627 31.88 6.92 15.01
C ILE A 627 31.06 6.11 16.03
N LEU A 628 31.43 4.85 16.27
CA LEU A 628 30.73 3.97 17.22
C LEU A 628 30.84 4.46 18.66
N GLU A 629 31.98 5.07 19.05
CA GLU A 629 32.13 5.69 20.35
C GLU A 629 31.21 6.92 20.56
N GLN A 630 30.81 7.60 19.51
CA GLN A 630 29.79 8.66 19.62
C GLN A 630 28.44 8.14 20.10
N ILE A 631 28.04 6.94 19.66
CA ILE A 631 26.81 6.29 20.10
C ILE A 631 26.77 6.10 21.62
N ASP A 632 27.90 5.74 22.24
CA ASP A 632 27.99 5.52 23.69
C ASP A 632 27.88 6.82 24.49
N ARG A 633 28.29 7.95 23.89
CA ARG A 633 28.22 9.26 24.53
C ARG A 633 26.86 9.92 24.41
N ASP A 634 26.05 9.46 23.45
CA ASP A 634 24.76 10.03 23.12
C ASP A 634 23.62 9.23 23.77
N ALA A 635 22.44 9.84 23.85
CA ALA A 635 21.20 9.17 24.31
C ALA A 635 20.80 7.96 23.42
N ALA A 636 21.46 7.76 22.29
CA ALA A 636 21.29 6.60 21.41
C ALA A 636 21.65 5.27 22.12
N SER A 637 22.54 5.31 23.12
CA SER A 637 22.90 4.15 23.97
C SER A 637 21.73 3.61 24.81
N GLY A 638 20.63 4.35 24.94
CA GLY A 638 19.41 3.89 25.61
C GLY A 638 18.58 2.89 24.81
N TYR A 639 18.90 2.64 23.55
CA TYR A 639 18.12 1.76 22.67
C TYR A 639 18.83 0.42 22.44
N SER A 640 18.24 -0.69 22.91
CA SER A 640 18.81 -2.04 22.74
C SER A 640 19.17 -2.34 21.28
N LEU A 641 18.32 -1.98 20.33
CA LEU A 641 18.58 -2.14 18.89
C LEU A 641 19.88 -1.44 18.46
N VAL A 642 20.09 -0.18 18.88
CA VAL A 642 21.27 0.59 18.48
C VAL A 642 22.53 0.02 19.13
N CYS A 643 22.45 -0.37 20.41
CA CYS A 643 23.57 -0.99 21.13
C CYS A 643 24.04 -2.29 20.47
N GLU A 644 23.09 -3.17 20.10
CA GLU A 644 23.37 -4.45 19.45
C GLU A 644 24.07 -4.28 18.10
N LEU A 645 23.57 -3.35 17.30
CA LEU A 645 24.21 -3.01 16.03
C LEU A 645 25.60 -2.41 16.24
N ALA A 646 25.76 -1.48 17.19
CA ALA A 646 27.06 -0.90 17.50
C ALA A 646 28.07 -1.97 17.95
N GLN A 647 27.65 -2.90 18.83
CA GLN A 647 28.48 -4.01 19.28
C GLN A 647 28.86 -4.96 18.13
N THR A 648 27.94 -5.23 17.20
CA THR A 648 28.22 -6.05 16.01
C THR A 648 29.35 -5.45 15.17
N TRP A 649 29.26 -4.15 14.85
CA TRP A 649 30.28 -3.50 14.02
C TRP A 649 31.58 -3.21 14.78
N ARG A 650 31.55 -3.04 16.12
CA ARG A 650 32.78 -3.03 16.95
C ARG A 650 33.45 -4.39 16.92
N GLY A 651 32.67 -5.45 17.02
CA GLY A 651 33.19 -6.80 16.91
C GLY A 651 33.89 -7.05 15.57
N LEU A 652 33.33 -6.57 14.47
CA LEU A 652 34.02 -6.64 13.17
C LEU A 652 35.32 -5.82 13.17
N ALA A 653 35.29 -4.59 13.66
CA ALA A 653 36.50 -3.76 13.73
C ALA A 653 37.60 -4.45 14.53
N ALA A 654 37.30 -5.00 15.71
CA ALA A 654 38.23 -5.74 16.56
C ALA A 654 38.75 -7.02 15.89
N LEU A 655 37.92 -7.75 15.15
CA LEU A 655 38.37 -8.92 14.36
C LEU A 655 39.34 -8.51 13.24
N ILE A 656 39.16 -7.36 12.63
CA ILE A 656 40.10 -6.82 11.61
C ILE A 656 41.40 -6.40 12.26
N GLU A 657 41.37 -5.83 13.48
CA GLU A 657 42.52 -5.40 14.24
C GLU A 657 43.22 -6.53 15.02
N ASP A 658 42.66 -7.75 14.93
CA ASP A 658 43.12 -8.96 15.66
C ASP A 658 43.04 -8.83 17.20
N ASP A 659 42.16 -7.96 17.70
CA ASP A 659 41.84 -7.82 19.13
C ASP A 659 40.75 -8.82 19.52
N GLN A 660 41.18 -10.01 19.91
CA GLN A 660 40.31 -11.15 20.17
C GLN A 660 39.37 -10.94 21.37
N ASP A 661 39.87 -10.33 22.44
CA ASP A 661 39.09 -10.12 23.67
C ASP A 661 37.99 -9.08 23.44
N ALA A 662 38.29 -7.97 22.78
CA ALA A 662 37.31 -6.96 22.44
C ALA A 662 36.25 -7.49 21.45
N ALA A 663 36.67 -8.27 20.44
CA ALA A 663 35.77 -8.90 19.48
C ALA A 663 34.75 -9.82 20.17
N LEU A 664 35.22 -10.78 20.97
CA LEU A 664 34.38 -11.73 21.68
C LEU A 664 33.42 -11.05 22.68
N SER A 665 33.93 -10.08 23.44
CA SER A 665 33.11 -9.33 24.40
C SER A 665 31.94 -8.65 23.70
N SER A 666 32.22 -7.93 22.61
CA SER A 666 31.18 -7.19 21.85
C SER A 666 30.20 -8.12 21.15
N LEU A 667 30.68 -9.16 20.45
CA LEU A 667 29.85 -10.05 19.65
C LEU A 667 28.97 -10.97 20.50
N ARG A 668 29.49 -11.51 21.62
CA ARG A 668 28.70 -12.29 22.58
C ARG A 668 27.57 -11.46 23.17
N ALA A 669 27.85 -10.20 23.54
CA ALA A 669 26.83 -9.30 24.06
C ALA A 669 25.76 -8.99 22.98
N ALA A 670 26.15 -8.70 21.74
CA ALA A 670 25.25 -8.44 20.63
C ALA A 670 24.31 -9.63 20.36
N VAL A 671 24.88 -10.83 20.17
CA VAL A 671 24.12 -12.05 19.86
C VAL A 671 23.17 -12.39 21.01
N ALA A 672 23.61 -12.36 22.26
CA ALA A 672 22.78 -12.66 23.42
C ALA A 672 21.60 -11.68 23.54
N SER A 673 21.82 -10.39 23.35
CA SER A 673 20.78 -9.37 23.42
C SER A 673 19.78 -9.50 22.27
N MET A 674 20.26 -9.71 21.03
CA MET A 674 19.41 -9.92 19.85
C MET A 674 18.51 -11.15 20.01
N GLN A 675 19.05 -12.25 20.53
CA GLN A 675 18.25 -13.47 20.79
C GLN A 675 17.19 -13.22 21.87
N ALA A 676 17.57 -12.62 23.00
CA ALA A 676 16.65 -12.32 24.09
C ALA A 676 15.51 -11.38 23.66
N GLY A 677 15.80 -10.44 22.76
CA GLY A 677 14.83 -9.46 22.24
C GLY A 677 14.06 -9.92 21.00
N HIS A 678 14.35 -11.10 20.45
CA HIS A 678 13.82 -11.53 19.14
C HIS A 678 14.00 -10.46 18.05
N ARG A 679 15.15 -9.80 18.01
CA ARG A 679 15.56 -8.79 17.02
C ARG A 679 16.54 -9.44 16.06
N ILE A 680 16.02 -10.13 15.06
CA ILE A 680 16.80 -11.05 14.23
C ILE A 680 17.35 -10.41 12.93
N LEU A 681 17.11 -9.11 12.66
CA LEU A 681 17.50 -8.48 11.39
C LEU A 681 19.00 -8.66 11.08
N GLU A 682 19.87 -8.28 12.02
CA GLU A 682 21.33 -8.39 11.87
C GLU A 682 21.92 -9.54 12.72
N LEU A 683 21.09 -10.39 13.29
CA LEU A 683 21.56 -11.55 14.04
C LEU A 683 22.42 -12.51 13.19
N PRO A 684 22.13 -12.77 11.89
CA PRO A 684 23.03 -13.53 11.05
C PRO A 684 24.42 -12.92 10.97
N THR A 685 24.51 -11.57 10.82
CA THR A 685 25.79 -10.86 10.75
C THR A 685 26.60 -10.98 12.05
N ALA A 686 25.95 -10.68 13.18
CA ALA A 686 26.59 -10.76 14.49
C ALA A 686 27.07 -12.18 14.82
N ALA A 687 26.27 -13.18 14.50
CA ALA A 687 26.57 -14.59 14.79
C ALA A 687 27.66 -15.15 13.87
N VAL A 688 27.75 -14.75 12.59
CA VAL A 688 28.85 -15.13 11.69
C VAL A 688 30.17 -14.54 12.22
N TYR A 689 30.16 -13.26 12.61
CA TYR A 689 31.37 -12.63 13.17
C TYR A 689 31.75 -13.29 14.51
N LEU A 690 30.77 -13.63 15.33
CA LEU A 690 31.03 -14.38 16.56
C LEU A 690 31.64 -15.77 16.26
N ALA A 691 31.13 -16.48 15.27
CA ALA A 691 31.67 -17.80 14.89
C ALA A 691 33.13 -17.71 14.45
N GLU A 692 33.51 -16.64 13.74
CA GLU A 692 34.90 -16.40 13.38
C GLU A 692 35.75 -16.06 14.62
N GLY A 693 35.26 -15.21 15.52
CA GLY A 693 35.93 -14.85 16.76
C GLY A 693 36.19 -16.05 17.70
N GLU A 694 35.16 -16.87 17.91
CA GLU A 694 35.23 -18.11 18.72
C GLU A 694 36.25 -19.10 18.12
N TRP A 695 36.26 -19.24 16.79
CA TRP A 695 37.23 -20.08 16.10
C TRP A 695 38.66 -19.61 16.32
N ARG A 696 38.92 -18.30 16.18
CA ARG A 696 40.25 -17.72 16.43
C ARG A 696 40.67 -17.90 17.87
N ALA A 697 39.74 -17.92 18.81
CA ALA A 697 40.00 -18.20 20.22
C ALA A 697 40.23 -19.71 20.51
N GLY A 698 40.04 -20.59 19.54
CA GLY A 698 40.22 -22.03 19.67
C GLY A 698 39.01 -22.79 20.21
N ASP A 699 37.83 -22.16 20.37
CA ASP A 699 36.60 -22.79 20.82
C ASP A 699 35.72 -23.18 19.59
N GLN A 700 36.00 -24.37 19.07
CA GLN A 700 35.30 -24.86 17.89
C GLN A 700 33.80 -25.11 18.15
N ASP A 701 33.46 -25.61 19.32
CA ASP A 701 32.05 -25.87 19.66
C ASP A 701 31.25 -24.58 19.79
N ALA A 702 31.84 -23.52 20.34
CA ALA A 702 31.20 -22.20 20.38
C ALA A 702 31.07 -21.58 18.96
N ALA A 703 32.08 -21.75 18.13
CA ALA A 703 32.04 -21.28 16.73
C ALA A 703 30.93 -21.96 15.93
N ASP A 704 30.76 -23.27 16.09
CA ASP A 704 29.70 -24.03 15.43
C ASP A 704 28.32 -23.61 15.94
N ARG A 705 28.13 -23.44 17.24
CA ARG A 705 26.86 -22.92 17.80
C ARG A 705 26.53 -21.52 17.26
N ALA A 706 27.51 -20.64 17.17
CA ALA A 706 27.30 -19.30 16.62
C ALA A 706 26.93 -19.35 15.15
N ALA A 707 27.56 -20.20 14.35
CA ALA A 707 27.20 -20.41 12.95
C ALA A 707 25.77 -20.94 12.79
N ASP A 708 25.34 -21.88 13.64
CA ASP A 708 23.98 -22.42 13.63
C ASP A 708 22.94 -21.35 13.99
N ILE A 709 23.23 -20.46 14.95
CA ILE A 709 22.39 -19.30 15.26
C ILE A 709 22.22 -18.41 14.03
N ALA A 710 23.29 -18.15 13.25
CA ALA A 710 23.22 -17.35 12.03
C ALA A 710 22.29 -17.98 10.98
N LEU A 711 22.44 -19.31 10.78
CA LEU A 711 21.61 -20.04 9.82
C LEU A 711 20.13 -20.07 10.21
N ASP A 712 19.85 -20.29 11.49
CA ASP A 712 18.49 -20.34 12.01
C ASP A 712 17.80 -18.97 11.94
N ALA A 713 18.55 -17.88 12.21
CA ALA A 713 18.05 -16.52 12.05
C ALA A 713 17.70 -16.23 10.59
N ALA A 714 18.52 -16.62 9.62
CA ALA A 714 18.24 -16.47 8.19
C ALA A 714 17.00 -17.27 7.77
N ARG A 715 16.80 -18.47 8.29
CA ARG A 715 15.58 -19.27 8.05
C ARG A 715 14.33 -18.58 8.60
N GLN A 716 14.41 -18.03 9.81
CA GLN A 716 13.30 -17.28 10.41
C GLN A 716 12.97 -16.02 9.61
N GLN A 717 13.96 -15.30 9.09
CA GLN A 717 13.77 -14.15 8.18
C GLN A 717 13.13 -14.57 6.85
N GLY A 718 13.32 -15.80 6.42
CA GLY A 718 12.92 -16.28 5.09
C GLY A 718 13.86 -15.84 3.96
N SER A 719 15.06 -15.36 4.28
CA SER A 719 16.08 -14.93 3.31
C SER A 719 17.48 -15.24 3.81
N ASN A 720 18.33 -15.69 2.90
CA ASN A 720 19.75 -15.90 3.19
C ASN A 720 20.61 -14.67 2.87
N HIS A 721 20.04 -13.57 2.41
CA HIS A 721 20.83 -12.45 1.88
C HIS A 721 21.77 -11.84 2.92
N VAL A 722 21.28 -11.52 4.11
CA VAL A 722 22.08 -10.95 5.22
C VAL A 722 23.18 -11.95 5.66
N LEU A 723 22.82 -13.23 5.74
CA LEU A 723 23.78 -14.30 6.05
C LEU A 723 24.88 -14.39 4.99
N LEU A 724 24.56 -14.34 3.70
CA LEU A 724 25.54 -14.41 2.62
C LEU A 724 26.45 -13.19 2.61
N GLN A 725 25.94 -11.99 2.92
CA GLN A 725 26.76 -10.81 3.06
C GLN A 725 27.78 -10.93 4.21
N ALA A 726 27.37 -11.46 5.35
CA ALA A 726 28.27 -11.67 6.49
C ALA A 726 29.32 -12.77 6.20
N LEU A 727 28.92 -13.84 5.52
CA LEU A 727 29.83 -14.92 5.11
C LEU A 727 30.81 -14.48 4.01
N ALA A 728 30.45 -13.46 3.22
CA ALA A 728 31.41 -12.87 2.27
C ALA A 728 32.58 -12.18 2.98
N ASP A 729 32.37 -11.64 4.17
CA ASP A 729 33.47 -11.08 5.01
C ASP A 729 34.36 -12.21 5.58
N PHE A 730 33.76 -13.36 5.95
CA PHE A 730 34.47 -14.52 6.52
C PHE A 730 34.06 -15.86 5.88
N PRO A 731 34.48 -16.15 4.62
CA PRO A 731 34.12 -17.39 3.90
C PRO A 731 34.64 -18.67 4.60
N ALA A 732 35.62 -18.57 5.48
CA ALA A 732 36.10 -19.68 6.27
C ALA A 732 35.04 -20.28 7.22
N VAL A 733 34.09 -19.48 7.68
CA VAL A 733 32.98 -19.96 8.54
C VAL A 733 32.14 -21.00 7.79
N VAL A 734 31.71 -20.69 6.59
CA VAL A 734 30.91 -21.64 5.79
C VAL A 734 31.75 -22.85 5.37
N ALA A 735 33.03 -22.67 5.07
CA ALA A 735 33.91 -23.79 4.73
C ALA A 735 34.03 -24.80 5.88
N ARG A 736 34.30 -24.32 7.08
CA ARG A 736 34.39 -25.16 8.30
C ARG A 736 33.08 -25.92 8.56
N ARG A 737 31.94 -25.28 8.36
CA ARG A 737 30.63 -25.91 8.53
C ARG A 737 30.38 -26.98 7.45
N ILE A 738 30.76 -26.73 6.21
CA ILE A 738 30.66 -27.71 5.11
C ILE A 738 31.51 -28.95 5.44
N ASP A 739 32.75 -28.75 5.90
CA ASP A 739 33.68 -29.85 6.22
C ASP A 739 33.20 -30.69 7.42
N ALA A 740 32.41 -30.11 8.33
CA ALA A 740 31.83 -30.78 9.48
C ALA A 740 30.54 -31.57 9.18
N GLU A 741 29.89 -31.27 8.06
CA GLU A 741 28.59 -31.88 7.71
C GLU A 741 28.74 -33.29 7.12
N ALA A 742 27.98 -34.24 7.66
CA ALA A 742 28.01 -35.65 7.22
C ALA A 742 27.37 -35.86 5.84
N HIS A 743 26.50 -34.94 5.42
CA HIS A 743 25.74 -35.04 4.18
C HIS A 743 26.07 -33.87 3.24
N ALA A 744 26.46 -34.20 2.01
CA ALA A 744 26.87 -33.22 1.00
C ALA A 744 25.73 -32.33 0.42
N ASP A 745 24.49 -32.48 0.87
CA ASP A 745 23.36 -31.58 0.56
C ASP A 745 22.78 -30.90 1.82
N SER A 746 23.63 -30.62 2.79
CA SER A 746 23.21 -29.88 3.98
C SER A 746 22.85 -28.42 3.64
N ALA A 747 22.20 -27.73 4.58
CA ALA A 747 21.92 -26.31 4.44
C ALA A 747 23.22 -25.50 4.20
N TRP A 748 24.33 -25.87 4.86
CA TRP A 748 25.61 -25.21 4.72
C TRP A 748 26.21 -25.41 3.32
N HIS A 749 26.04 -26.56 2.69
CA HIS A 749 26.44 -26.77 1.30
C HIS A 749 25.65 -25.87 0.33
N ARG A 750 24.33 -25.71 0.54
CA ARG A 750 23.51 -24.80 -0.26
C ARG A 750 23.95 -23.33 -0.09
N ILE A 751 24.23 -22.91 1.14
CA ILE A 751 24.79 -21.56 1.42
C ILE A 751 26.15 -21.39 0.77
N GLY A 752 27.05 -22.36 0.86
CA GLY A 752 28.36 -22.31 0.21
C GLY A 752 28.28 -22.17 -1.31
N ARG A 753 27.39 -22.92 -1.96
CA ARG A 753 27.13 -22.77 -3.40
C ARG A 753 26.58 -21.40 -3.75
N ALA A 754 25.62 -20.89 -2.96
CA ALA A 754 25.06 -19.56 -3.17
C ALA A 754 26.12 -18.47 -3.02
N LEU A 755 27.05 -18.61 -2.07
CA LEU A 755 28.15 -17.68 -1.85
C LEU A 755 29.15 -17.73 -3.03
N ALA A 756 29.50 -18.95 -3.49
CA ALA A 756 30.38 -19.14 -4.64
C ALA A 756 29.76 -18.57 -5.93
N ALA A 757 28.43 -18.71 -6.13
CA ALA A 757 27.71 -18.10 -7.26
C ALA A 757 27.75 -16.56 -7.25
N GLN A 758 27.96 -15.92 -6.10
CA GLN A 758 28.19 -14.49 -5.97
C GLN A 758 29.65 -14.09 -6.23
N GLY A 759 30.51 -15.03 -6.61
CA GLY A 759 31.91 -14.79 -6.90
C GLY A 759 32.82 -14.76 -5.65
N VAL A 760 32.34 -15.16 -4.48
CA VAL A 760 33.14 -15.25 -3.25
C VAL A 760 33.78 -16.64 -3.18
N PRO A 761 35.12 -16.75 -3.14
CA PRO A 761 35.78 -18.05 -3.08
C PRO A 761 35.58 -18.69 -1.68
N VAL A 762 35.00 -19.88 -1.66
CA VAL A 762 34.87 -20.68 -0.44
C VAL A 762 36.06 -21.62 -0.34
N PRO A 763 36.86 -21.59 0.76
CA PRO A 763 38.10 -22.36 0.87
C PRO A 763 37.86 -23.86 1.23
N THR A 764 36.92 -24.52 0.53
CA THR A 764 36.70 -25.97 0.60
C THR A 764 36.11 -26.46 -0.73
N GLN A 765 36.21 -27.78 -0.95
CA GLN A 765 35.57 -28.39 -2.12
C GLN A 765 34.08 -28.54 -1.88
N ILE A 766 33.27 -27.86 -2.70
CA ILE A 766 31.83 -28.02 -2.67
C ILE A 766 31.44 -28.97 -3.81
N PRO A 767 30.85 -30.15 -3.53
CA PRO A 767 30.43 -31.06 -4.55
C PRO A 767 29.49 -30.41 -5.57
N THR A 768 29.61 -30.73 -6.83
CA THR A 768 28.69 -30.28 -7.88
C THR A 768 27.27 -30.71 -7.50
N ALA A 769 26.35 -29.76 -7.42
CA ALA A 769 24.95 -30.03 -7.12
C ALA A 769 24.11 -29.97 -8.39
N ILE A 770 23.35 -31.01 -8.57
CA ILE A 770 22.30 -31.09 -9.58
C ILE A 770 20.97 -31.06 -8.82
N GLU A 771 20.12 -30.08 -9.11
CA GLU A 771 18.80 -30.04 -8.51
C GLU A 771 17.79 -30.73 -9.45
N LEU A 772 16.98 -31.61 -8.90
CA LEU A 772 15.89 -32.27 -9.59
C LEU A 772 14.58 -31.71 -9.07
N VAL A 773 13.92 -30.91 -9.93
CA VAL A 773 12.57 -30.39 -9.66
C VAL A 773 11.58 -31.49 -10.01
N GLU A 774 10.75 -31.88 -9.05
CA GLU A 774 9.88 -33.06 -9.11
C GLU A 774 8.39 -32.73 -8.90
N PHE A 775 8.06 -31.55 -8.32
CA PHE A 775 6.68 -31.18 -8.02
C PHE A 775 6.18 -30.02 -8.86
N GLY A 776 4.98 -30.15 -9.46
CA GLY A 776 4.34 -29.14 -10.28
C GLY A 776 5.01 -28.88 -11.64
N GLY A 777 6.21 -29.37 -11.84
CA GLY A 777 7.01 -29.34 -13.04
C GLY A 777 8.07 -30.43 -13.00
N THR A 778 8.80 -30.63 -14.09
CA THR A 778 9.93 -31.57 -14.17
C THR A 778 11.10 -30.86 -14.81
N ALA A 779 12.16 -30.58 -14.02
CA ALA A 779 13.36 -29.92 -14.50
C ALA A 779 14.62 -30.47 -13.82
N ILE A 780 15.74 -30.35 -14.50
CA ILE A 780 17.09 -30.58 -13.97
C ILE A 780 17.79 -29.22 -13.98
N ILE A 781 18.29 -28.80 -12.84
CA ILE A 781 19.03 -27.55 -12.71
C ILE A 781 20.49 -27.88 -12.38
N LEU A 782 21.39 -27.39 -13.17
CA LEU A 782 22.83 -27.50 -13.00
C LEU A 782 23.42 -26.10 -12.88
N ASP A 783 24.05 -25.81 -11.75
CA ASP A 783 24.64 -24.48 -11.46
C ASP A 783 23.66 -23.29 -11.65
N GLY A 784 22.38 -23.52 -11.36
CA GLY A 784 21.32 -22.53 -11.47
C GLY A 784 20.66 -22.39 -12.85
N GLU A 785 21.15 -23.14 -13.87
CA GLU A 785 20.56 -23.16 -15.20
C GLU A 785 19.77 -24.45 -15.47
N GLU A 786 18.57 -24.29 -16.04
CA GLU A 786 17.75 -25.43 -16.44
C GLU A 786 18.33 -26.14 -17.64
N VAL A 787 18.68 -27.42 -17.47
CA VAL A 787 19.13 -28.30 -18.52
C VAL A 787 18.05 -29.31 -18.88
N ARG A 788 17.73 -29.45 -20.17
CA ARG A 788 16.62 -30.28 -20.65
C ARG A 788 17.09 -31.52 -21.35
N PRO A 789 16.81 -32.74 -20.82
CA PRO A 789 17.11 -33.96 -21.51
C PRO A 789 16.17 -34.20 -22.71
N ILE A 790 16.71 -34.83 -23.78
CA ILE A 790 15.92 -35.26 -24.95
C ILE A 790 14.94 -36.38 -24.58
N LEU A 791 15.30 -37.20 -23.60
CA LEU A 791 14.50 -38.35 -23.16
C LEU A 791 13.90 -38.10 -21.78
N VAL A 792 12.59 -38.18 -21.68
CA VAL A 792 11.86 -38.04 -20.38
C VAL A 792 12.33 -39.05 -19.35
N LYS A 793 12.72 -40.25 -19.75
CA LYS A 793 13.29 -41.29 -18.86
C LYS A 793 14.58 -40.88 -18.13
N CYS A 794 15.26 -39.80 -18.55
CA CYS A 794 16.39 -39.26 -17.79
C CYS A 794 15.96 -38.71 -16.43
N TYR A 795 14.80 -38.05 -16.35
CA TYR A 795 14.22 -37.58 -15.08
C TYR A 795 13.89 -38.75 -14.14
N GLU A 796 13.21 -39.77 -14.70
CA GLU A 796 12.85 -40.95 -13.91
C GLU A 796 14.11 -41.70 -13.39
N LEU A 797 15.16 -41.83 -14.21
CA LEU A 797 16.40 -42.45 -13.78
C LEU A 797 17.04 -41.68 -12.62
N LEU A 798 17.14 -40.36 -12.74
CA LEU A 798 17.72 -39.55 -11.69
C LEU A 798 16.86 -39.59 -10.40
N GLY A 799 15.53 -39.48 -10.51
CA GLY A 799 14.62 -39.59 -9.37
C GLY A 799 14.68 -40.95 -8.71
N PHE A 800 14.79 -42.03 -9.49
CA PHE A 800 14.94 -43.38 -8.95
C PHE A 800 16.26 -43.55 -8.18
N LEU A 801 17.38 -43.07 -8.75
CA LEU A 801 18.69 -43.16 -8.09
C LEU A 801 18.74 -42.26 -6.85
N ALA A 802 18.11 -41.08 -6.88
CA ALA A 802 18.01 -40.20 -5.71
C ALA A 802 17.25 -40.87 -4.57
N ALA A 803 16.09 -41.47 -4.85
CA ALA A 803 15.27 -42.15 -3.85
C ALA A 803 15.96 -43.37 -3.17
N ARG A 804 17.04 -43.87 -3.77
CA ARG A 804 17.88 -44.95 -3.21
C ARG A 804 18.99 -44.44 -2.27
N ASN A 805 19.07 -43.13 -2.04
CA ASN A 805 20.11 -42.52 -1.23
C ASN A 805 21.54 -42.93 -1.64
N GLY A 806 21.80 -42.94 -2.96
CA GLY A 806 23.10 -43.28 -3.53
C GLY A 806 23.41 -44.77 -3.65
N ALA A 807 22.51 -45.68 -3.24
CA ALA A 807 22.71 -47.12 -3.39
C ALA A 807 22.73 -47.53 -4.89
N PRO A 808 23.74 -48.31 -5.35
CA PRO A 808 23.81 -48.73 -6.72
C PRO A 808 22.60 -49.54 -7.18
N ALA A 809 22.06 -49.29 -8.35
CA ALA A 809 20.94 -49.99 -8.92
C ALA A 809 21.44 -51.02 -9.96
N SER A 810 21.00 -52.27 -9.85
CA SER A 810 21.24 -53.28 -10.87
C SER A 810 20.43 -52.98 -12.15
N ARG A 811 20.84 -53.56 -13.24
CA ARG A 811 20.14 -53.42 -14.54
C ARG A 811 18.69 -53.91 -14.43
N ASP A 812 18.43 -55.00 -13.73
CA ASP A 812 17.09 -55.56 -13.57
C ASP A 812 16.20 -54.66 -12.73
N GLU A 813 16.73 -54.05 -11.65
CA GLU A 813 16.01 -53.04 -10.85
C GLU A 813 15.62 -51.83 -11.69
N LEU A 814 16.52 -51.36 -12.58
CA LEU A 814 16.25 -50.22 -13.47
C LEU A 814 15.22 -50.59 -14.56
N LEU A 815 15.26 -51.81 -15.10
CA LEU A 815 14.25 -52.26 -16.07
C LEU A 815 12.90 -52.42 -15.42
N ASN A 816 12.84 -52.97 -14.18
CA ASN A 816 11.62 -53.12 -13.41
C ASN A 816 10.99 -51.73 -13.12
N ALA A 817 11.77 -50.79 -12.63
CA ALA A 817 11.26 -49.47 -12.22
C ALA A 817 10.87 -48.58 -13.42
N LEU A 818 11.73 -48.46 -14.45
CA LEU A 818 11.55 -47.50 -15.54
C LEU A 818 10.73 -48.07 -16.70
N PHE A 819 10.61 -49.38 -16.83
CA PHE A 819 10.01 -50.06 -17.99
C PHE A 819 8.97 -51.12 -17.62
N ASP A 820 8.40 -51.09 -16.40
CA ASP A 820 7.35 -51.99 -15.91
C ASP A 820 7.72 -53.48 -16.08
N ALA A 821 8.93 -53.83 -15.68
CA ALA A 821 9.51 -55.15 -15.75
C ALA A 821 9.66 -55.75 -17.20
N ARG A 822 9.62 -54.92 -18.23
CA ARG A 822 9.91 -55.37 -19.58
C ARG A 822 11.43 -55.58 -19.77
N ASP A 823 11.81 -56.80 -20.03
CA ASP A 823 13.23 -57.18 -20.30
C ASP A 823 13.38 -57.60 -21.76
N ASP A 824 12.81 -56.86 -22.71
CA ASP A 824 13.03 -57.05 -24.15
C ASP A 824 14.22 -56.22 -24.64
N GLU A 825 14.66 -56.50 -25.88
CA GLU A 825 15.80 -55.78 -26.48
C GLU A 825 15.55 -54.29 -26.66
N SER A 826 14.29 -53.89 -26.84
CA SER A 826 13.85 -52.48 -26.93
C SER A 826 14.04 -51.76 -25.60
N ALA A 827 13.57 -52.31 -24.51
CA ALA A 827 13.73 -51.74 -23.17
C ALA A 827 15.21 -51.61 -22.77
N ARG A 828 15.99 -52.67 -23.05
CA ARG A 828 17.44 -52.66 -22.83
C ARG A 828 18.16 -51.61 -23.64
N SER A 829 17.79 -51.42 -24.92
CA SER A 829 18.35 -50.39 -25.81
C SER A 829 17.96 -48.97 -25.31
N TYR A 830 16.72 -48.82 -24.89
CA TYR A 830 16.23 -47.55 -24.38
C TYR A 830 16.90 -47.13 -23.05
N LEU A 831 17.09 -48.07 -22.11
CA LEU A 831 17.85 -47.85 -20.88
C LEU A 831 19.29 -47.39 -21.15
N ARG A 832 19.98 -48.05 -22.12
CA ARG A 832 21.32 -47.59 -22.53
C ARG A 832 21.30 -46.17 -23.05
N LYS A 833 20.32 -45.80 -23.91
CA LYS A 833 20.15 -44.44 -24.43
C LYS A 833 19.88 -43.44 -23.33
N THR A 834 19.10 -43.80 -22.31
CA THR A 834 18.80 -42.96 -21.13
C THR A 834 20.09 -42.69 -20.35
N ILE A 835 20.88 -43.68 -20.01
CA ILE A 835 22.17 -43.53 -19.30
C ILE A 835 23.12 -42.64 -20.11
N ILE A 836 23.24 -42.87 -21.43
CA ILE A 836 24.05 -42.02 -22.30
C ILE A 836 23.49 -40.59 -22.35
N GLY A 837 22.17 -40.44 -22.36
CA GLY A 837 21.49 -39.14 -22.34
C GLY A 837 21.85 -38.33 -21.10
N VAL A 838 21.81 -38.94 -19.91
CA VAL A 838 22.20 -38.30 -18.64
C VAL A 838 23.68 -37.89 -18.69
N ARG A 839 24.60 -38.79 -19.15
CA ARG A 839 26.04 -38.51 -19.23
C ARG A 839 26.41 -37.44 -20.26
N ARG A 840 25.56 -37.16 -21.24
CA ARG A 840 25.75 -36.06 -22.20
C ARG A 840 25.23 -34.73 -21.73
N LEU A 841 24.21 -34.79 -20.91
CA LEU A 841 23.53 -33.61 -20.40
C LEU A 841 24.23 -33.01 -19.19
N LEU A 842 24.73 -33.87 -18.32
CA LEU A 842 25.34 -33.55 -17.04
C LEU A 842 26.87 -33.85 -17.10
N PRO A 843 27.67 -33.41 -16.11
CA PRO A 843 29.10 -33.73 -16.07
C PRO A 843 29.34 -35.23 -16.27
N PRO A 844 30.35 -35.62 -17.01
CA PRO A 844 30.57 -37.01 -17.45
C PRO A 844 30.62 -38.02 -16.32
N ASP A 845 31.00 -37.55 -15.15
CA ASP A 845 31.20 -38.38 -13.95
C ASP A 845 29.96 -38.49 -13.04
N VAL A 846 28.83 -37.91 -13.47
CA VAL A 846 27.57 -37.94 -12.67
C VAL A 846 27.09 -39.38 -12.39
N LEU A 847 27.25 -40.28 -13.38
CA LEU A 847 26.87 -41.68 -13.23
C LEU A 847 28.08 -42.57 -13.27
N SER A 848 28.35 -43.30 -12.19
CA SER A 848 29.30 -44.39 -12.17
C SER A 848 28.62 -45.68 -12.59
N VAL A 849 29.32 -46.53 -13.37
CA VAL A 849 28.88 -47.90 -13.72
C VAL A 849 29.96 -48.84 -13.27
N SER A 850 29.63 -49.66 -12.29
CA SER A 850 30.52 -50.66 -11.72
C SER A 850 30.81 -51.81 -12.70
N ALA A 851 31.85 -52.61 -12.44
CA ALA A 851 32.25 -53.73 -13.28
C ALA A 851 31.14 -54.81 -13.43
N ASP A 852 30.27 -54.94 -12.48
CA ASP A 852 29.08 -55.79 -12.49
C ASP A 852 27.84 -55.17 -13.17
N GLY A 853 28.01 -53.96 -13.76
CA GLY A 853 26.97 -53.28 -14.51
C GLY A 853 25.93 -52.52 -13.69
N ARG A 854 26.18 -52.30 -12.38
CA ARG A 854 25.30 -51.47 -11.53
C ARG A 854 25.55 -50.00 -11.80
N VAL A 855 24.49 -49.23 -11.79
CA VAL A 855 24.48 -47.76 -11.99
C VAL A 855 24.28 -47.07 -10.65
N ALA A 856 25.13 -46.10 -10.36
CA ALA A 856 25.01 -45.25 -9.18
C ALA A 856 25.33 -43.81 -9.52
N LEU A 857 24.91 -42.88 -8.66
CA LEU A 857 25.42 -41.52 -8.68
C LEU A 857 26.90 -41.51 -8.24
N SER A 858 27.70 -40.67 -8.83
CA SER A 858 29.08 -40.45 -8.37
C SER A 858 29.11 -39.87 -6.98
N PRO A 859 30.04 -40.24 -6.11
CA PRO A 859 30.21 -39.66 -4.80
C PRO A 859 30.59 -38.17 -4.83
N ASP A 860 31.15 -37.69 -5.95
CA ASP A 860 31.56 -36.27 -6.14
C ASP A 860 30.40 -35.38 -6.63
N VAL A 861 29.21 -35.94 -6.75
CA VAL A 861 28.02 -35.25 -7.23
C VAL A 861 26.87 -35.42 -6.27
N VAL A 862 26.27 -34.33 -5.91
CA VAL A 862 25.06 -34.31 -5.09
C VAL A 862 23.85 -34.12 -6.00
N LEU A 863 22.93 -35.08 -5.98
CA LEU A 863 21.63 -34.92 -6.60
C LEU A 863 20.62 -34.48 -5.54
N ALA A 864 20.33 -33.18 -5.52
CA ALA A 864 19.31 -32.57 -4.66
C ALA A 864 17.93 -32.86 -5.23
N SER A 865 17.30 -33.94 -4.77
CA SER A 865 15.93 -34.31 -5.13
C SER A 865 14.94 -33.67 -4.15
N GLU A 866 13.93 -33.02 -4.67
CA GLU A 866 12.88 -32.41 -3.83
C GLU A 866 12.10 -33.45 -3.03
N SER A 867 11.82 -34.61 -3.60
CA SER A 867 11.09 -35.69 -2.91
C SER A 867 11.91 -36.34 -1.79
N VAL A 868 13.22 -36.48 -1.97
CA VAL A 868 14.13 -37.00 -0.93
C VAL A 868 14.28 -35.98 0.19
N ARG A 869 14.38 -34.69 -0.15
CA ARG A 869 14.44 -33.61 0.84
C ARG A 869 13.15 -33.56 1.65
N LEU A 870 11.99 -33.60 1.02
CA LEU A 870 10.69 -33.68 1.69
C LEU A 870 10.66 -34.82 2.73
N GLU A 871 11.11 -36.02 2.39
CA GLU A 871 11.15 -37.13 3.32
C GLU A 871 12.08 -36.88 4.52
N GLN A 872 13.25 -36.31 4.25
CA GLN A 872 14.23 -35.99 5.29
C GLN A 872 13.72 -34.88 6.23
N GLU A 873 13.14 -33.83 5.68
CA GLU A 873 12.59 -32.72 6.46
C GLU A 873 11.37 -33.14 7.29
N LEU A 874 10.47 -33.96 6.73
CA LEU A 874 9.36 -34.52 7.50
C LEU A 874 9.84 -35.45 8.62
N ALA A 875 10.90 -36.25 8.38
CA ALA A 875 11.50 -37.09 9.41
C ALA A 875 12.19 -36.29 10.52
N ALA A 876 12.77 -35.13 10.15
CA ALA A 876 13.34 -34.19 11.12
C ALA A 876 12.23 -33.47 11.91
N ALA A 877 11.20 -32.97 11.24
CA ALA A 877 10.04 -32.34 11.86
C ALA A 877 9.34 -33.23 12.89
N ALA A 878 9.22 -34.54 12.61
CA ALA A 878 8.62 -35.52 13.51
C ALA A 878 9.34 -35.67 14.87
N ARG A 879 10.55 -35.12 15.01
CA ARG A 879 11.31 -35.11 16.29
C ARG A 879 11.04 -33.85 17.12
N LEU A 880 10.39 -32.85 16.54
CA LEU A 880 10.04 -31.56 17.15
C LEU A 880 8.68 -31.66 17.88
N GLN A 881 8.32 -30.65 18.65
CA GLN A 881 7.05 -30.58 19.38
C GLN A 881 6.43 -29.19 19.29
N GLY A 882 5.13 -29.11 19.53
CA GLY A 882 4.38 -27.87 19.60
C GLY A 882 4.49 -27.07 18.32
N ARG A 883 4.75 -25.76 18.43
CA ARG A 883 4.80 -24.83 17.28
C ARG A 883 5.94 -25.15 16.31
N GLU A 884 7.07 -25.59 16.80
CA GLU A 884 8.22 -25.94 15.95
C GLU A 884 7.89 -27.11 15.00
N LEU A 885 7.18 -28.13 15.49
CA LEU A 885 6.70 -29.24 14.68
C LEU A 885 5.76 -28.73 13.57
N VAL A 886 4.83 -27.81 13.91
CA VAL A 886 3.87 -27.28 12.95
C VAL A 886 4.59 -26.53 11.82
N THR A 887 5.45 -25.57 12.17
CA THR A 887 6.18 -24.76 11.17
C THR A 887 7.09 -25.63 10.32
N ALA A 888 7.88 -26.52 10.92
CA ALA A 888 8.75 -27.40 10.16
C ALA A 888 7.98 -28.35 9.22
N THR A 889 6.80 -28.79 9.62
CA THR A 889 5.94 -29.64 8.76
C THR A 889 5.39 -28.83 7.59
N GLU A 890 4.93 -27.60 7.80
CA GLU A 890 4.42 -26.73 6.74
C GLU A 890 5.51 -26.37 5.72
N ASP A 891 6.69 -26.00 6.21
CA ASP A 891 7.86 -25.71 5.36
C ASP A 891 8.26 -26.94 4.51
N ALA A 892 8.32 -28.11 5.12
CA ALA A 892 8.64 -29.36 4.42
C ALA A 892 7.61 -29.73 3.33
N LEU A 893 6.32 -29.41 3.55
CA LEU A 893 5.23 -29.71 2.62
C LEU A 893 5.05 -28.67 1.50
N ALA A 894 5.77 -27.54 1.53
CA ALA A 894 5.66 -26.48 0.53
C ALA A 894 5.83 -26.96 -0.94
N PRO A 895 6.75 -27.90 -1.27
CA PRO A 895 6.86 -28.43 -2.62
C PRO A 895 5.58 -29.07 -3.17
N LEU A 896 4.80 -29.76 -2.32
CA LEU A 896 3.53 -30.39 -2.72
C LEU A 896 2.44 -29.40 -3.15
N ALA A 897 2.52 -28.16 -2.69
CA ALA A 897 1.58 -27.11 -3.10
C ALA A 897 1.74 -26.69 -4.58
N ARG A 898 2.90 -26.94 -5.18
CA ARG A 898 3.17 -26.65 -6.58
C ARG A 898 2.53 -27.65 -7.55
N GLY A 899 2.18 -28.84 -7.11
CA GLY A 899 1.50 -29.84 -7.92
C GLY A 899 1.97 -31.27 -7.72
N GLU A 900 1.55 -32.14 -8.66
CA GLU A 900 1.84 -33.58 -8.64
C GLU A 900 3.34 -33.87 -8.79
N TYR A 901 3.83 -34.91 -8.12
CA TYR A 901 5.17 -35.46 -8.31
C TYR A 901 5.35 -35.98 -9.74
N PHE A 902 6.39 -35.55 -10.45
CA PHE A 902 6.67 -35.85 -11.86
C PHE A 902 5.43 -35.76 -12.76
N PRO A 903 4.82 -34.55 -12.92
CA PRO A 903 3.60 -34.40 -13.71
C PRO A 903 3.79 -34.89 -15.15
N GLY A 904 2.84 -35.69 -15.62
CA GLY A 904 2.85 -36.27 -16.97
C GLY A 904 3.72 -37.53 -17.19
N ILE A 905 4.52 -37.93 -16.18
CA ILE A 905 5.27 -39.20 -16.24
C ILE A 905 4.38 -40.31 -15.66
N ARG A 906 4.24 -41.41 -16.39
CA ARG A 906 3.45 -42.57 -16.03
C ARG A 906 4.33 -43.82 -16.06
N SER A 907 4.64 -44.34 -14.90
CA SER A 907 5.30 -45.64 -14.67
C SER A 907 4.90 -46.17 -13.30
N ALA A 908 4.89 -47.45 -13.14
CA ALA A 908 4.47 -48.07 -11.84
C ALA A 908 5.28 -47.51 -10.67
N TRP A 909 6.60 -47.37 -10.85
CA TRP A 909 7.46 -46.78 -9.81
C TRP A 909 7.07 -45.32 -9.44
N VAL A 910 6.78 -44.49 -10.43
CA VAL A 910 6.38 -43.08 -10.17
C VAL A 910 5.03 -43.03 -9.45
N ASP A 911 4.09 -43.89 -9.81
CA ASP A 911 2.79 -43.96 -9.18
C ASP A 911 2.89 -44.49 -7.73
N ASP A 912 3.72 -45.50 -7.47
CA ASP A 912 4.04 -45.98 -6.13
C ASP A 912 4.68 -44.87 -5.27
N ARG A 913 5.60 -44.11 -5.89
CA ARG A 913 6.27 -42.99 -5.22
C ARG A 913 5.30 -41.86 -4.87
N ARG A 914 4.36 -41.52 -5.77
CA ARG A 914 3.28 -40.57 -5.51
C ARG A 914 2.44 -40.95 -4.30
N GLN A 915 2.04 -42.22 -4.27
CA GLN A 915 1.25 -42.75 -3.17
C GLN A 915 2.04 -42.65 -1.84
N HIS A 916 3.29 -43.07 -1.86
CA HIS A 916 4.15 -43.01 -0.67
C HIS A 916 4.31 -41.59 -0.12
N LEU A 917 4.61 -40.62 -0.98
CA LEU A 917 4.75 -39.20 -0.58
C LEU A 917 3.44 -38.62 -0.05
N ALA A 918 2.30 -38.97 -0.65
CA ALA A 918 0.98 -38.56 -0.18
C ALA A 918 0.65 -39.15 1.21
N GLU A 919 1.00 -40.41 1.47
CA GLU A 919 0.82 -41.05 2.79
C GLU A 919 1.70 -40.39 3.85
N LEU A 920 2.97 -40.09 3.54
CA LEU A 920 3.87 -39.37 4.44
C LEU A 920 3.33 -37.97 4.76
N ALA A 921 2.92 -37.21 3.75
CA ALA A 921 2.36 -35.89 3.91
C ALA A 921 1.09 -35.88 4.77
N THR A 922 0.20 -36.86 4.53
CA THR A 922 -1.04 -37.02 5.31
C THR A 922 -0.74 -37.35 6.78
N THR A 923 0.28 -38.17 7.01
CA THR A 923 0.70 -38.54 8.39
C THR A 923 1.33 -37.36 9.12
N ALA A 924 2.19 -36.60 8.43
CA ALA A 924 2.84 -35.41 9.00
C ALA A 924 1.81 -34.29 9.32
N ARG A 925 0.86 -34.05 8.39
CA ARG A 925 -0.24 -33.09 8.63
C ARG A 925 -1.10 -33.49 9.84
N ALA A 926 -1.37 -34.75 10.03
CA ALA A 926 -2.15 -35.21 11.17
C ALA A 926 -1.42 -34.95 12.51
N ALA A 927 -0.11 -35.20 12.56
CA ALA A 927 0.70 -34.90 13.73
C ALA A 927 0.79 -33.40 13.99
N ALA A 928 0.97 -32.60 12.94
CA ALA A 928 0.98 -31.13 13.00
C ALA A 928 -0.37 -30.58 13.46
N ALA A 929 -1.51 -31.14 13.00
CA ALA A 929 -2.84 -30.74 13.46
C ALA A 929 -3.04 -30.96 14.97
N ASP A 930 -2.60 -32.10 15.49
CA ASP A 930 -2.65 -32.39 16.92
C ASP A 930 -1.74 -31.43 17.72
N ALA A 931 -0.55 -31.15 17.23
CA ALA A 931 0.38 -30.22 17.85
C ALA A 931 -0.12 -28.74 17.81
N ALA A 932 -0.70 -28.30 16.68
CA ALA A 932 -1.30 -26.98 16.55
C ALA A 932 -2.50 -26.82 17.49
N TYR A 933 -3.34 -27.86 17.63
CA TYR A 933 -4.43 -27.87 18.61
C TYR A 933 -3.89 -27.72 20.06
N ALA A 934 -2.87 -28.49 20.41
CA ALA A 934 -2.25 -28.41 21.73
C ALA A 934 -1.58 -27.04 22.00
N ALA A 935 -1.12 -26.34 20.96
CA ALA A 935 -0.55 -25.00 21.01
C ALA A 935 -1.60 -23.89 20.90
N GLU A 936 -2.90 -24.22 20.92
CA GLU A 936 -4.05 -23.29 20.81
C GLU A 936 -4.12 -22.50 19.47
N GLN A 937 -3.42 -22.99 18.44
CA GLN A 937 -3.46 -22.45 17.07
C GLN A 937 -4.67 -23.01 16.29
N TYR A 938 -5.88 -22.75 16.77
CA TYR A 938 -7.10 -23.41 16.27
C TYR A 938 -7.36 -23.24 14.77
N PRO A 939 -7.19 -22.06 14.14
CA PRO A 939 -7.38 -21.93 12.69
C PRO A 939 -6.43 -22.83 11.89
N ASN A 940 -5.15 -22.86 12.27
CA ASN A 940 -4.15 -23.67 11.60
C ASN A 940 -4.41 -25.18 11.83
N ALA A 941 -4.72 -25.57 13.06
CA ALA A 941 -5.10 -26.95 13.40
C ALA A 941 -6.31 -27.42 12.57
N GLN A 942 -7.30 -26.57 12.34
CA GLN A 942 -8.46 -26.86 11.53
C GLN A 942 -8.08 -27.11 10.06
N ASN A 943 -7.30 -26.20 9.47
CA ASN A 943 -6.85 -26.31 8.07
C ASN A 943 -6.07 -27.60 7.83
N LEU A 944 -5.15 -27.93 8.74
CA LEU A 944 -4.36 -29.15 8.68
C LEU A 944 -5.24 -30.41 8.81
N ALA A 945 -6.17 -30.42 9.77
CA ALA A 945 -7.08 -31.55 9.96
C ALA A 945 -8.02 -31.76 8.76
N GLU A 946 -8.56 -30.69 8.20
CA GLU A 946 -9.42 -30.75 7.01
C GLU A 946 -8.64 -31.23 5.78
N ALA A 947 -7.38 -30.82 5.60
CA ALA A 947 -6.50 -31.33 4.54
C ALA A 947 -6.24 -32.85 4.68
N VAL A 948 -6.03 -33.33 5.91
CA VAL A 948 -5.90 -34.78 6.18
C VAL A 948 -7.18 -35.53 5.80
N LEU A 949 -8.34 -35.02 6.21
CA LEU A 949 -9.63 -35.68 5.98
C LEU A 949 -10.08 -35.65 4.52
N ALA A 950 -9.60 -34.65 3.75
CA ALA A 950 -9.77 -34.60 2.31
C ALA A 950 -8.96 -35.71 1.60
N ALA A 951 -7.76 -36.01 2.09
CA ALA A 951 -6.89 -37.08 1.56
C ALA A 951 -7.28 -38.47 2.07
N ASP A 952 -7.58 -38.60 3.36
CA ASP A 952 -7.96 -39.85 4.02
C ASP A 952 -9.19 -39.64 4.93
N PRO A 953 -10.40 -39.75 4.37
CA PRO A 953 -11.65 -39.62 5.14
C PRO A 953 -11.87 -40.69 6.21
N LEU A 954 -11.13 -41.79 6.16
CA LEU A 954 -11.28 -42.92 7.11
C LEU A 954 -10.44 -42.76 8.38
N ARG A 955 -9.60 -41.73 8.47
CA ARG A 955 -8.72 -41.47 9.60
C ARG A 955 -9.47 -40.88 10.80
N GLU A 956 -10.12 -41.77 11.53
CA GLU A 956 -11.06 -41.40 12.61
C GLU A 956 -10.39 -40.59 13.75
N ALA A 957 -9.09 -40.74 13.96
CA ALA A 957 -8.34 -39.90 14.92
C ALA A 957 -8.44 -38.41 14.57
N THR A 958 -8.26 -38.06 13.31
CA THR A 958 -8.31 -36.67 12.84
C THR A 958 -9.71 -36.08 12.93
N TRP A 959 -10.76 -36.86 12.70
CA TRP A 959 -12.14 -36.43 12.99
C TRP A 959 -12.32 -36.02 14.45
N ARG A 960 -11.72 -36.78 15.38
CA ARG A 960 -11.76 -36.42 16.81
C ARG A 960 -11.00 -35.12 17.11
N THR A 961 -9.86 -34.94 16.48
CA THR A 961 -9.11 -33.68 16.61
C THR A 961 -9.92 -32.50 16.07
N LEU A 962 -10.55 -32.62 14.91
CA LEU A 962 -11.40 -31.58 14.34
C LEU A 962 -12.62 -31.25 15.24
N MET A 963 -13.24 -32.26 15.85
CA MET A 963 -14.32 -32.06 16.85
C MET A 963 -13.84 -31.27 18.05
N ARG A 964 -12.63 -31.56 18.58
CA ARG A 964 -12.03 -30.81 19.70
C ARG A 964 -11.72 -29.37 19.33
N ILE A 965 -11.17 -29.14 18.14
CA ILE A 965 -10.88 -27.79 17.61
C ILE A 965 -12.15 -26.98 17.58
N ARG A 966 -13.23 -27.48 16.95
CA ARG A 966 -14.51 -26.76 16.84
C ARG A 966 -15.14 -26.49 18.21
N SER A 967 -15.05 -27.43 19.13
CA SER A 967 -15.48 -27.21 20.51
C SER A 967 -14.67 -26.09 21.21
N ALA A 968 -13.36 -26.05 21.00
CA ALA A 968 -12.47 -25.06 21.61
C ALA A 968 -12.75 -23.63 21.13
N VAL A 969 -13.21 -23.48 19.89
CA VAL A 969 -13.63 -22.18 19.33
C VAL A 969 -15.12 -21.86 19.58
N GLY A 970 -15.85 -22.72 20.30
CA GLY A 970 -17.26 -22.51 20.65
C GLY A 970 -18.25 -22.89 19.54
N ASP A 971 -17.81 -23.55 18.47
CA ASP A 971 -18.67 -24.01 17.36
C ASP A 971 -19.27 -25.39 17.66
N TYR A 972 -20.26 -25.43 18.54
CA TYR A 972 -20.91 -26.67 18.94
C TYR A 972 -21.77 -27.31 17.83
N ASP A 973 -22.35 -26.51 16.94
CA ASP A 973 -23.05 -27.01 15.75
C ASP A 973 -22.06 -27.65 14.76
N GLY A 974 -20.90 -27.07 14.62
CA GLY A 974 -19.80 -27.65 13.87
C GLY A 974 -19.31 -28.98 14.42
N VAL A 975 -19.31 -29.21 15.73
CA VAL A 975 -18.98 -30.49 16.33
C VAL A 975 -19.96 -31.57 15.88
N ILE A 976 -21.26 -31.27 15.90
CA ILE A 976 -22.31 -32.21 15.47
C ILE A 976 -22.17 -32.55 14.00
N THR A 977 -21.96 -31.51 13.19
CA THR A 977 -21.77 -31.65 11.73
C THR A 977 -20.54 -32.50 11.42
N THR A 978 -19.43 -32.26 12.12
CA THR A 978 -18.18 -33.03 11.96
C THR A 978 -18.39 -34.51 12.28
N PHE A 979 -19.10 -34.82 13.36
CA PHE A 979 -19.40 -36.21 13.69
C PHE A 979 -20.29 -36.86 12.62
N ALA A 980 -21.30 -36.19 12.11
CA ALA A 980 -22.17 -36.68 11.02
C ALA A 980 -21.37 -36.97 9.74
N GLN A 981 -20.39 -36.12 9.42
CA GLN A 981 -19.50 -36.33 8.28
C GLN A 981 -18.57 -37.55 8.52
N CYS A 982 -18.00 -37.67 9.70
CA CYS A 982 -17.23 -38.84 10.10
C CYS A 982 -18.05 -40.13 9.98
N GLU A 983 -19.26 -40.16 10.54
CA GLU A 983 -20.16 -41.35 10.45
C GLU A 983 -20.51 -41.68 9.00
N LYS A 984 -20.77 -40.68 8.17
CA LYS A 984 -21.03 -40.85 6.73
C LYS A 984 -19.84 -41.47 6.01
N ALA A 985 -18.63 -40.96 6.24
CA ALA A 985 -17.41 -41.44 5.60
C ALA A 985 -17.11 -42.89 5.99
N LEU A 986 -17.17 -43.21 7.28
CA LEU A 986 -16.93 -44.56 7.78
C LEU A 986 -17.99 -45.54 7.31
N ARG A 987 -19.27 -45.14 7.32
CA ARG A 987 -20.38 -45.99 6.85
C ARG A 987 -20.25 -46.31 5.35
N ALA A 988 -19.76 -45.40 4.54
CA ALA A 988 -19.50 -45.65 3.11
C ALA A 988 -18.43 -46.77 2.92
N ALA A 989 -17.53 -46.94 3.87
CA ALA A 989 -16.54 -48.04 3.91
C ALA A 989 -17.01 -49.28 4.68
N GLY A 990 -18.28 -49.32 5.13
CA GLY A 990 -18.83 -50.44 5.92
C GLY A 990 -18.38 -50.47 7.40
N ILE A 991 -17.82 -49.35 7.90
CA ILE A 991 -17.25 -49.25 9.26
C ILE A 991 -18.18 -48.41 10.14
N ALA A 992 -18.34 -48.76 11.39
CA ALA A 992 -19.05 -47.94 12.39
C ALA A 992 -18.04 -47.08 13.17
N PRO A 993 -18.39 -45.84 13.57
CA PRO A 993 -17.53 -45.05 14.43
C PRO A 993 -17.14 -45.73 15.70
N ALA A 994 -15.88 -45.61 16.10
CA ALA A 994 -15.35 -46.21 17.33
C ALA A 994 -16.08 -45.70 18.58
N PRO A 995 -16.13 -46.48 19.65
CA PRO A 995 -16.74 -46.04 20.92
C PRO A 995 -16.12 -44.74 21.46
N SER A 996 -14.81 -44.57 21.29
CA SER A 996 -14.09 -43.36 21.70
C SER A 996 -14.59 -42.08 21.02
N THR A 997 -14.93 -42.15 19.74
CA THR A 997 -15.45 -41.02 18.98
C THR A 997 -16.88 -40.65 19.39
N ARG A 998 -17.73 -41.64 19.69
CA ARG A 998 -19.08 -41.41 20.24
C ARG A 998 -19.03 -40.84 21.67
N THR A 999 -18.11 -41.33 22.48
CA THR A 999 -17.89 -40.79 23.84
C THR A 999 -17.43 -39.33 23.78
N LEU A 1000 -16.49 -38.99 22.87
CA LEU A 1000 -16.04 -37.62 22.66
C LEU A 1000 -17.19 -36.72 22.27
N LEU A 1001 -18.04 -37.11 21.33
CA LEU A 1001 -19.22 -36.33 20.96
C LEU A 1001 -20.08 -35.97 22.17
N ASN A 1002 -20.36 -36.98 23.03
CA ASN A 1002 -21.17 -36.76 24.22
C ASN A 1002 -20.51 -35.86 25.26
N GLN A 1003 -19.16 -35.82 25.31
CA GLN A 1003 -18.40 -34.93 26.19
C GLN A 1003 -18.41 -33.50 25.67
N LEU A 1004 -18.29 -33.31 24.36
CA LEU A 1004 -18.22 -31.97 23.71
C LEU A 1004 -19.58 -31.31 23.49
N ARG A 1005 -20.69 -32.04 23.68
CA ARG A 1005 -22.06 -31.51 23.64
C ARG A 1005 -22.54 -30.90 24.97
N ARG A 1006 -21.76 -31.05 26.05
CA ARG A 1006 -22.01 -30.47 27.36
C ARG A 1006 -21.29 -29.17 27.56
#